data_dbd79eb790c04e3fe87acbb47591a014
#
_entry.id   dbd79eb790c04e3fe87acbb47591a014
#
_cell.length_a   1.000
_cell.length_b   1.000
_cell.length_c   1.000
_cell.angle_alpha   90.00
_cell.angle_beta   90.00
_cell.angle_gamma   90.00
#
_symmetry.space_group_name_H-M   'P 1'
#
loop_
_entity.id
_entity.type
_entity.pdbx_description
1 polymer ?
#
loop_
_entity_poly.entity_id
_entity_poly.type
_entity_poly.pdbx_seq_one_letter_code
_entity_poly.pdbx_strand_id
1 'polypeptide(L)'
;MAKVKVTMEVGSDGVAVITMFNPPVNALAIPILAGLKEKFDEAARRNDVKAIVVTGNGGRFSGGFDINVFEKVHATGDVSLMPDVSVDLMVNTVEDSKKPVVAAVEGLALGGGLELALGCHARIAAPRTQLGLPELTLGVIPGFGGTQRLPRLAGLQKAIEMMLLSKPIMSEEGAKLGLIDAIVPSQELLKASRLWALDIAEARKPWVRSLHRTDKLCSLSEAREIIKVARQQARKTAPNMPQHQVCLDAIEEGIIHGGYSGVLKEAKVFKELVVSDTSKGLVHVFFAQRATSKVPKVTDVGLKPRHIKKVAIIGGGLMGSGIATALLLSNISVVLKEINSEYLQKGIRTIEGNVKGLVARGKLTRDKANKALSLLKGSVDYSDFMDVDMVIEAVIESVPLKQKIFGELEKVCPSHCILASNTSTIDLNVIGEKTTSQDRIVGAHFFSPAHVMPLLEIVRTEKTSAQVILDLLTVGKVIKKVPVVVGNCTGFAVNRAFFPYTQGAHILVNSGVDVFRIDSIISNFGLPMGPFQLQDLAGYGVALAVSKEFASSFPDRTFKSPLVELLVKNGRNGKNNGKGYYTYEKGSKPKPDLSVLPIIEESRRITNMMPGGKPLSVTDQEILEIILFPVVNEACRILDEGVVIRAADLDIASVLGMSFPSYRGGIVFWADLVGPKHIYATLKKWSGVYGDFFKPSRFLEERAMKGLPLSAPASSSSSRSRIISEAPQIEIFKEEPLFLYSKMSKERAQPIFEEEQQPAAEHCDSYC
;
A
#
# COMPACT_ATOMS: atom_id res chain seq x y z
N MET A 1 -2.97 25.62 18.60
CA MET A 1 -2.15 24.39 18.44
C MET A 1 -1.49 24.04 19.76
N ALA A 2 -1.63 22.80 20.23
CA ALA A 2 -0.94 22.35 21.43
C ALA A 2 0.58 22.37 21.17
N LYS A 3 1.36 23.06 22.03
CA LYS A 3 2.80 23.24 21.84
C LYS A 3 3.52 21.89 22.04
N VAL A 4 4.24 21.42 21.02
CA VAL A 4 5.11 20.23 21.10
C VAL A 4 6.13 20.42 22.21
N LYS A 5 6.24 19.49 23.17
CA LYS A 5 7.11 19.63 24.33
C LYS A 5 7.47 18.29 24.97
N VAL A 6 8.56 18.30 25.74
CA VAL A 6 8.90 17.26 26.71
C VAL A 6 8.87 17.90 28.10
N THR A 7 8.18 17.26 29.03
CA THR A 7 8.11 17.73 30.43
C THR A 7 8.77 16.74 31.36
N MET A 8 9.23 17.23 32.51
CA MET A 8 9.75 16.39 33.59
C MET A 8 9.11 16.81 34.92
N GLU A 9 8.64 15.84 35.66
CA GLU A 9 8.13 16.02 37.02
C GLU A 9 8.86 15.06 37.95
N VAL A 10 9.33 15.57 39.09
CA VAL A 10 10.00 14.75 40.09
C VAL A 10 9.07 14.56 41.30
N GLY A 11 8.74 13.32 41.58
CA GLY A 11 7.90 12.98 42.72
C GLY A 11 8.65 13.00 44.05
N SER A 12 7.89 12.98 45.15
CA SER A 12 8.45 12.89 46.50
C SER A 12 9.22 11.59 46.75
N ASP A 13 9.00 10.57 45.93
CA ASP A 13 9.73 9.30 45.92
C ASP A 13 11.14 9.40 45.25
N GLY A 14 11.44 10.51 44.61
CA GLY A 14 12.69 10.72 43.88
C GLY A 14 12.70 10.15 42.48
N VAL A 15 11.52 9.85 41.91
CA VAL A 15 11.41 9.39 40.51
C VAL A 15 11.11 10.60 39.61
N ALA A 16 11.95 10.83 38.61
CA ALA A 16 11.69 11.78 37.53
C ALA A 16 10.85 11.12 36.45
N VAL A 17 9.69 11.67 36.16
CA VAL A 17 8.82 11.23 35.06
C VAL A 17 8.99 12.20 33.89
N ILE A 18 9.55 11.69 32.79
CA ILE A 18 9.74 12.42 31.53
C ILE A 18 8.61 12.06 30.59
N THR A 19 7.79 13.04 30.19
CA THR A 19 6.63 12.83 29.35
C THR A 19 6.78 13.54 28.00
N MET A 20 6.63 12.78 26.91
CA MET A 20 6.59 13.28 25.55
C MET A 20 5.19 13.75 25.20
N PHE A 21 5.08 14.93 24.58
CA PHE A 21 3.82 15.48 24.10
C PHE A 21 3.97 15.99 22.66
N ASN A 22 3.53 15.21 21.72
CA ASN A 22 3.46 15.54 20.29
C ASN A 22 2.30 14.77 19.64
N PRO A 23 1.04 15.22 19.86
CA PRO A 23 -0.13 14.53 19.32
C PRO A 23 -0.11 14.53 17.77
N PRO A 24 -0.73 13.50 17.13
CA PRO A 24 -1.59 12.48 17.76
C PRO A 24 -0.84 11.25 18.29
N VAL A 25 0.40 11.00 17.88
CA VAL A 25 1.11 9.72 18.12
C VAL A 25 2.43 9.90 18.89
N ASN A 26 2.70 11.06 19.42
CA ASN A 26 3.99 11.39 20.07
C ASN A 26 5.19 11.05 19.18
N ALA A 27 5.13 11.50 17.90
CA ALA A 27 6.23 11.31 16.97
C ALA A 27 7.49 11.98 17.50
N LEU A 28 8.64 11.29 17.34
CA LEU A 28 9.95 11.76 17.74
C LEU A 28 10.48 12.80 16.74
N ALA A 29 9.86 13.98 16.76
CA ALA A 29 10.31 15.13 16.00
C ALA A 29 11.61 15.70 16.62
N ILE A 30 12.39 16.47 15.87
CA ILE A 30 13.66 17.05 16.33
C ILE A 30 13.51 17.78 17.67
N PRO A 31 12.46 18.62 17.91
CA PRO A 31 12.26 19.25 19.21
C PRO A 31 11.97 18.26 20.35
N ILE A 32 11.32 17.12 20.07
CA ILE A 32 11.08 16.06 21.07
C ILE A 32 12.40 15.37 21.43
N LEU A 33 13.22 15.02 20.43
CA LEU A 33 14.52 14.39 20.67
C LEU A 33 15.45 15.31 21.49
N ALA A 34 15.51 16.59 21.14
CA ALA A 34 16.26 17.60 21.90
C ALA A 34 15.74 17.75 23.33
N GLY A 35 14.40 17.79 23.50
CA GLY A 35 13.76 17.86 24.81
C GLY A 35 13.99 16.61 25.66
N LEU A 36 13.97 15.42 25.06
CA LEU A 36 14.34 14.18 25.76
C LEU A 36 15.77 14.24 26.26
N LYS A 37 16.74 14.60 25.40
CA LYS A 37 18.16 14.75 25.78
C LYS A 37 18.30 15.72 26.95
N GLU A 38 17.70 16.90 26.86
CA GLU A 38 17.72 17.92 27.91
C GLU A 38 17.18 17.38 29.25
N LYS A 39 16.02 16.72 29.25
CA LYS A 39 15.37 16.22 30.46
C LYS A 39 16.10 15.01 31.07
N PHE A 40 16.64 14.14 30.27
CA PHE A 40 17.50 13.05 30.76
C PHE A 40 18.77 13.60 31.40
N ASP A 41 19.43 14.57 30.77
CA ASP A 41 20.62 15.22 31.31
C ASP A 41 20.32 16.01 32.60
N GLU A 42 19.16 16.68 32.67
CA GLU A 42 18.67 17.35 33.87
C GLU A 42 18.46 16.33 35.00
N ALA A 43 17.72 15.25 34.75
CA ALA A 43 17.45 14.19 35.71
C ALA A 43 18.75 13.52 36.22
N ALA A 44 19.72 13.32 35.33
CA ALA A 44 21.00 12.72 35.68
C ALA A 44 21.82 13.58 36.67
N ARG A 45 21.76 14.92 36.54
CA ARG A 45 22.48 15.88 37.40
C ARG A 45 21.83 16.16 38.74
N ARG A 46 20.52 15.97 38.89
CA ARG A 46 19.75 16.30 40.09
C ARG A 46 19.99 15.29 41.20
N ASN A 47 20.37 15.77 42.39
CA ASN A 47 20.60 14.91 43.56
C ASN A 47 19.33 14.33 44.18
N ASP A 48 18.17 14.97 43.97
CA ASP A 48 16.85 14.51 44.44
C ASP A 48 16.22 13.46 43.50
N VAL A 49 16.81 13.16 42.36
CA VAL A 49 16.38 12.11 41.43
C VAL A 49 17.17 10.83 41.67
N LYS A 50 16.46 9.74 41.97
CA LYS A 50 17.01 8.39 42.17
C LYS A 50 16.86 7.50 40.93
N ALA A 51 15.76 7.70 40.20
CA ALA A 51 15.37 6.89 39.04
C ALA A 51 14.54 7.70 38.03
N ILE A 52 14.43 7.24 36.82
CA ILE A 52 13.76 7.91 35.71
C ILE A 52 12.71 6.99 35.11
N VAL A 53 11.55 7.55 34.78
CA VAL A 53 10.51 6.92 33.98
C VAL A 53 10.26 7.77 32.73
N VAL A 54 10.24 7.18 31.56
CA VAL A 54 9.87 7.85 30.31
C VAL A 54 8.54 7.30 29.78
N THR A 55 7.66 8.21 29.35
CA THR A 55 6.32 7.85 28.86
C THR A 55 5.84 8.85 27.80
N GLY A 56 4.73 8.52 27.14
CA GLY A 56 4.03 9.41 26.21
C GLY A 56 2.68 9.89 26.78
N ASN A 57 2.26 11.07 26.39
CA ASN A 57 0.98 11.63 26.78
C ASN A 57 -0.17 11.05 25.92
N GLY A 58 -1.38 11.02 26.48
CA GLY A 58 -2.61 10.69 25.71
C GLY A 58 -2.78 9.20 25.40
N GLY A 59 -2.26 8.31 26.26
CA GLY A 59 -2.44 6.86 26.09
C GLY A 59 -1.64 6.26 24.92
N ARG A 60 -0.59 6.93 24.46
CA ARG A 60 0.32 6.46 23.40
C ARG A 60 1.74 6.77 23.77
N PHE A 61 2.62 5.76 23.69
CA PHE A 61 4.03 5.97 23.98
C PHE A 61 4.71 6.80 22.88
N SER A 62 4.89 6.23 21.70
CA SER A 62 5.40 6.95 20.53
C SER A 62 5.19 6.17 19.24
N GLY A 63 4.74 6.86 18.19
CA GLY A 63 4.61 6.33 16.83
C GLY A 63 5.93 6.25 16.05
N GLY A 64 7.06 6.64 16.68
CA GLY A 64 8.37 6.59 16.05
C GLY A 64 8.86 7.93 15.54
N PHE A 65 9.91 7.90 14.72
CA PHE A 65 10.55 9.08 14.18
C PHE A 65 9.59 9.89 13.28
N ASP A 66 9.74 11.22 13.29
CA ASP A 66 8.93 12.11 12.46
C ASP A 66 9.33 11.99 10.97
N ILE A 67 8.49 11.32 10.20
CA ILE A 67 8.73 11.04 8.77
C ILE A 67 8.81 12.34 7.93
N ASN A 68 8.24 13.47 8.39
CA ASN A 68 8.37 14.76 7.69
C ASN A 68 9.82 15.22 7.56
N VAL A 69 10.71 14.75 8.43
CA VAL A 69 12.15 15.00 8.29
C VAL A 69 12.71 14.33 7.04
N PHE A 70 12.20 13.15 6.67
CA PHE A 70 12.63 12.45 5.45
C PHE A 70 12.29 13.25 4.19
N GLU A 71 11.11 13.88 4.12
CA GLU A 71 10.76 14.73 2.97
C GLU A 71 11.77 15.88 2.80
N LYS A 72 12.21 16.50 3.90
CA LYS A 72 13.22 17.56 3.87
C LYS A 72 14.58 17.04 3.39
N VAL A 73 15.00 15.88 3.89
CA VAL A 73 16.23 15.21 3.44
C VAL A 73 16.15 14.84 1.97
N HIS A 74 15.01 14.31 1.51
CA HIS A 74 14.80 13.96 0.10
C HIS A 74 14.84 15.17 -0.83
N ALA A 75 14.29 16.31 -0.38
CA ALA A 75 14.26 17.55 -1.17
C ALA A 75 15.63 18.21 -1.28
N THR A 76 16.47 18.12 -0.25
CA THR A 76 17.79 18.80 -0.17
C THR A 76 18.97 17.89 -0.46
N GLY A 77 18.81 16.57 -0.27
CA GLY A 77 19.91 15.60 -0.25
C GLY A 77 20.80 15.71 1.01
N ASP A 78 20.46 16.58 1.94
CA ASP A 78 21.26 16.87 3.12
C ASP A 78 20.94 15.95 4.28
N VAL A 79 21.74 14.91 4.46
CA VAL A 79 21.61 13.94 5.57
C VAL A 79 22.00 14.54 6.93
N SER A 80 22.64 15.72 6.99
CA SER A 80 22.96 16.38 8.25
C SER A 80 21.71 16.87 8.99
N LEU A 81 20.59 16.98 8.31
CA LEU A 81 19.27 17.24 8.92
C LEU A 81 18.78 16.10 9.82
N MET A 82 19.36 14.89 9.68
CA MET A 82 19.08 13.76 10.55
C MET A 82 19.88 13.87 11.84
N PRO A 83 19.24 13.89 13.02
CA PRO A 83 19.95 13.98 14.30
C PRO A 83 20.74 12.69 14.56
N ASP A 84 21.88 12.82 15.23
CA ASP A 84 22.66 11.65 15.69
C ASP A 84 22.11 11.16 17.04
N VAL A 85 21.10 10.31 16.96
CA VAL A 85 20.36 9.81 18.13
C VAL A 85 20.96 8.51 18.66
N SER A 86 21.54 7.69 17.79
CA SER A 86 21.93 6.31 18.10
C SER A 86 22.97 6.22 19.22
N VAL A 87 23.98 7.08 19.20
CA VAL A 87 25.06 7.07 20.19
C VAL A 87 24.78 8.07 21.31
N ASP A 88 24.56 9.35 20.97
CA ASP A 88 24.49 10.40 21.99
C ASP A 88 23.26 10.25 22.91
N LEU A 89 22.07 10.05 22.35
CA LEU A 89 20.85 9.87 23.16
C LEU A 89 20.72 8.41 23.64
N MET A 90 20.78 7.45 22.71
CA MET A 90 20.39 6.07 23.04
C MET A 90 21.45 5.32 23.86
N VAL A 91 22.71 5.39 23.46
CA VAL A 91 23.79 4.70 24.21
C VAL A 91 24.20 5.53 25.43
N ASN A 92 24.72 6.74 25.20
CA ASN A 92 25.38 7.52 26.26
C ASN A 92 24.40 8.07 27.32
N THR A 93 23.19 8.47 26.89
CA THR A 93 22.24 9.16 27.77
C THR A 93 21.24 8.23 28.41
N VAL A 94 20.64 7.31 27.65
CA VAL A 94 19.57 6.41 28.13
C VAL A 94 20.16 5.12 28.68
N GLU A 95 20.89 4.34 27.88
CA GLU A 95 21.35 3.01 28.27
C GLU A 95 22.52 3.04 29.28
N ASP A 96 23.45 3.97 29.10
CA ASP A 96 24.59 4.17 30.02
C ASP A 96 24.27 5.16 31.14
N SER A 97 23.00 5.52 31.31
CA SER A 97 22.56 6.39 32.42
C SER A 97 23.03 5.85 33.76
N LYS A 98 23.51 6.76 34.63
CA LYS A 98 23.91 6.46 36.01
C LYS A 98 22.71 6.24 36.94
N LYS A 99 21.51 6.46 36.45
CA LYS A 99 20.25 6.25 37.16
C LYS A 99 19.37 5.32 36.32
N PRO A 100 18.64 4.37 36.91
CA PRO A 100 17.82 3.46 36.14
C PRO A 100 16.75 4.22 35.38
N VAL A 101 16.51 3.81 34.13
CA VAL A 101 15.48 4.33 33.24
C VAL A 101 14.50 3.24 32.90
N VAL A 102 13.22 3.47 33.14
CA VAL A 102 12.13 2.56 32.85
C VAL A 102 11.16 3.18 31.85
N ALA A 103 10.80 2.44 30.80
CA ALA A 103 9.77 2.87 29.86
C ALA A 103 8.38 2.41 30.35
N ALA A 104 7.47 3.36 30.47
CA ALA A 104 6.04 3.12 30.71
C ALA A 104 5.30 3.21 29.37
N VAL A 105 4.96 2.06 28.79
CA VAL A 105 4.55 1.92 27.39
C VAL A 105 3.06 1.65 27.28
N GLU A 106 2.33 2.51 26.59
CA GLU A 106 0.88 2.38 26.40
C GLU A 106 0.50 2.62 24.93
N GLY A 107 -0.54 1.94 24.47
CA GLY A 107 -1.16 2.09 23.16
C GLY A 107 -0.27 1.59 22.02
N LEU A 108 0.80 2.32 21.72
CA LEU A 108 1.76 1.93 20.68
C LEU A 108 3.18 2.41 21.00
N ALA A 109 4.17 1.60 20.64
CA ALA A 109 5.58 1.93 20.55
C ALA A 109 6.11 1.35 19.23
N LEU A 110 6.31 2.22 18.24
CA LEU A 110 6.66 1.81 16.88
C LEU A 110 7.92 2.54 16.41
N GLY A 111 8.72 1.86 15.58
CA GLY A 111 9.96 2.43 15.05
C GLY A 111 10.86 2.98 16.16
N GLY A 112 11.37 4.19 15.96
CA GLY A 112 12.18 4.88 16.96
C GLY A 112 11.54 4.96 18.35
N GLY A 113 10.21 4.92 18.46
CA GLY A 113 9.51 4.85 19.75
C GLY A 113 9.74 3.52 20.46
N LEU A 114 9.68 2.40 19.75
CA LEU A 114 10.08 1.11 20.33
C LEU A 114 11.58 1.10 20.64
N GLU A 115 12.40 1.62 19.75
CA GLU A 115 13.86 1.69 19.96
C GLU A 115 14.21 2.46 21.23
N LEU A 116 13.53 3.57 21.51
CA LEU A 116 13.69 4.31 22.78
C LEU A 116 13.35 3.43 23.99
N ALA A 117 12.24 2.69 23.93
CA ALA A 117 11.87 1.75 25.00
C ALA A 117 12.89 0.60 25.15
N LEU A 118 13.46 0.09 24.04
CA LEU A 118 14.47 -0.96 24.04
C LEU A 118 15.79 -0.51 24.71
N GLY A 119 16.13 0.77 24.64
CA GLY A 119 17.30 1.35 25.30
C GLY A 119 17.13 1.52 26.81
N CYS A 120 15.89 1.52 27.32
CA CYS A 120 15.61 1.59 28.76
C CYS A 120 15.96 0.28 29.47
N HIS A 121 16.21 0.35 30.79
CA HIS A 121 16.62 -0.78 31.63
C HIS A 121 15.45 -1.75 31.92
N ALA A 122 14.21 -1.28 31.85
CA ALA A 122 13.01 -2.10 31.89
C ALA A 122 11.86 -1.45 31.11
N ARG A 123 10.85 -2.25 30.73
CA ARG A 123 9.67 -1.87 29.94
C ARG A 123 8.43 -2.42 30.59
N ILE A 124 7.60 -1.53 31.14
CA ILE A 124 6.30 -1.89 31.71
C ILE A 124 5.24 -1.45 30.72
N ALA A 125 4.34 -2.33 30.31
CA ALA A 125 3.37 -2.06 29.29
C ALA A 125 1.92 -2.18 29.77
N ALA A 126 1.02 -1.41 29.17
CA ALA A 126 -0.41 -1.62 29.25
C ALA A 126 -0.82 -2.81 28.35
N PRO A 127 -1.98 -3.47 28.62
CA PRO A 127 -2.50 -4.53 27.77
C PRO A 127 -2.74 -4.05 26.33
N ARG A 128 -2.57 -4.95 25.37
CA ARG A 128 -2.79 -4.72 23.94
C ARG A 128 -2.00 -3.55 23.34
N THR A 129 -0.87 -3.24 23.93
CA THR A 129 0.05 -2.25 23.38
C THR A 129 0.78 -2.84 22.16
N GLN A 130 0.82 -2.07 21.07
CA GLN A 130 1.49 -2.48 19.84
C GLN A 130 2.98 -2.17 19.90
N LEU A 131 3.82 -3.15 19.55
CA LEU A 131 5.27 -3.07 19.55
C LEU A 131 5.81 -3.50 18.18
N GLY A 132 6.54 -2.65 17.48
CA GLY A 132 7.03 -3.00 16.14
C GLY A 132 8.09 -2.07 15.59
N LEU A 133 8.83 -2.57 14.59
CA LEU A 133 9.84 -1.84 13.83
C LEU A 133 9.46 -1.85 12.33
N PRO A 134 8.65 -0.88 11.86
CA PRO A 134 8.12 -0.87 10.49
C PRO A 134 9.02 -0.13 9.48
N GLU A 135 10.25 0.21 9.81
CA GLU A 135 11.15 1.08 9.04
C GLU A 135 11.40 0.58 7.62
N LEU A 136 11.42 -0.74 7.39
CA LEU A 136 11.65 -1.31 6.07
C LEU A 136 10.54 -0.94 5.08
N THR A 137 9.34 -0.62 5.56
CA THR A 137 8.24 -0.12 4.71
C THR A 137 8.50 1.27 4.14
N LEU A 138 9.46 1.99 4.70
CA LEU A 138 9.90 3.32 4.25
C LEU A 138 11.26 3.28 3.52
N GLY A 139 11.78 2.08 3.22
CA GLY A 139 13.04 1.91 2.51
C GLY A 139 14.28 2.16 3.36
N VAL A 140 14.13 2.23 4.68
CA VAL A 140 15.22 2.35 5.65
C VAL A 140 15.20 1.17 6.63
N ILE A 141 16.16 1.12 7.53
CA ILE A 141 16.22 0.16 8.64
C ILE A 141 15.98 0.89 9.97
N PRO A 142 15.74 0.20 11.09
CA PRO A 142 15.79 0.82 12.40
C PRO A 142 17.09 1.62 12.56
N GLY A 143 17.01 2.81 13.12
CA GLY A 143 18.13 3.77 13.15
C GLY A 143 18.54 4.24 14.55
N PHE A 144 17.91 3.71 15.62
CA PHE A 144 18.21 4.07 17.01
C PHE A 144 18.70 2.88 17.83
N GLY A 145 19.26 1.86 17.18
CA GLY A 145 19.80 0.66 17.80
C GLY A 145 18.84 -0.54 17.83
N GLY A 146 17.71 -0.47 17.13
CA GLY A 146 16.70 -1.53 17.10
C GLY A 146 17.21 -2.83 16.50
N THR A 147 18.05 -2.79 15.48
CA THR A 147 18.66 -3.99 14.87
C THR A 147 19.58 -4.73 15.87
N GLN A 148 20.02 -4.06 16.92
CA GLN A 148 20.91 -4.64 17.93
C GLN A 148 20.20 -5.06 19.21
N ARG A 149 19.26 -4.21 19.70
CA ARG A 149 18.57 -4.46 20.97
C ARG A 149 17.43 -5.47 20.85
N LEU A 150 16.66 -5.42 19.75
CA LEU A 150 15.54 -6.35 19.59
C LEU A 150 15.98 -7.83 19.55
N PRO A 151 17.02 -8.25 18.80
CA PRO A 151 17.51 -9.63 18.86
C PRO A 151 17.98 -10.06 20.24
N ARG A 152 18.56 -9.14 21.01
CA ARG A 152 19.08 -9.40 22.35
C ARG A 152 17.98 -9.55 23.41
N LEU A 153 16.81 -8.98 23.15
CA LEU A 153 15.65 -9.02 24.06
C LEU A 153 14.63 -10.09 23.68
N ALA A 154 14.31 -10.22 22.38
CA ALA A 154 13.26 -11.12 21.89
C ALA A 154 13.78 -12.40 21.22
N GLY A 155 15.10 -12.53 21.03
CA GLY A 155 15.73 -13.60 20.26
C GLY A 155 15.89 -13.25 18.77
N LEU A 156 16.94 -13.80 18.15
CA LEU A 156 17.35 -13.42 16.78
C LEU A 156 16.28 -13.71 15.74
N GLN A 157 15.70 -14.91 15.75
CA GLN A 157 14.71 -15.34 14.75
C GLN A 157 13.47 -14.44 14.77
N LYS A 158 12.92 -14.19 15.97
CA LYS A 158 11.72 -13.34 16.11
C LYS A 158 12.00 -11.88 15.77
N ALA A 159 13.15 -11.37 16.13
CA ALA A 159 13.56 -10.02 15.78
C ALA A 159 13.68 -9.82 14.26
N ILE A 160 14.30 -10.76 13.55
CA ILE A 160 14.37 -10.76 12.09
C ILE A 160 12.97 -10.79 11.48
N GLU A 161 12.08 -11.66 11.98
CA GLU A 161 10.69 -11.74 11.52
C GLU A 161 9.98 -10.39 11.68
N MET A 162 10.05 -9.79 12.87
CA MET A 162 9.39 -8.50 13.16
C MET A 162 9.90 -7.38 12.25
N MET A 163 11.21 -7.31 12.00
CA MET A 163 11.80 -6.27 11.14
C MET A 163 11.52 -6.51 9.66
N LEU A 164 11.82 -7.71 9.13
CA LEU A 164 11.65 -7.98 7.70
C LEU A 164 10.19 -7.96 7.25
N LEU A 165 9.26 -8.42 8.09
CA LEU A 165 7.83 -8.38 7.80
C LEU A 165 7.16 -7.06 8.23
N SER A 166 7.87 -6.22 8.99
CA SER A 166 7.34 -4.96 9.54
C SER A 166 6.01 -5.15 10.29
N LYS A 167 5.85 -6.29 10.97
CA LYS A 167 4.63 -6.63 11.72
C LYS A 167 4.80 -6.30 13.20
N PRO A 168 3.90 -5.51 13.78
CA PRO A 168 3.87 -5.33 15.22
C PRO A 168 3.36 -6.58 15.92
N ILE A 169 3.84 -6.79 17.14
CA ILE A 169 3.30 -7.74 18.10
C ILE A 169 2.56 -6.99 19.22
N MET A 170 1.73 -7.68 19.98
CA MET A 170 1.08 -7.11 21.16
C MET A 170 1.96 -7.27 22.40
N SER A 171 1.72 -6.43 23.41
CA SER A 171 2.46 -6.46 24.69
C SER A 171 2.46 -7.84 25.35
N GLU A 172 1.36 -8.61 25.23
CA GLU A 172 1.23 -9.95 25.77
C GLU A 172 2.23 -10.95 25.13
N GLU A 173 2.40 -10.87 23.82
CA GLU A 173 3.43 -11.62 23.10
C GLU A 173 4.83 -11.10 23.48
N GLY A 174 4.99 -9.78 23.57
CA GLY A 174 6.22 -9.15 24.01
C GLY A 174 6.68 -9.60 25.40
N ALA A 175 5.74 -9.79 26.33
CA ALA A 175 6.04 -10.30 27.66
C ALA A 175 6.53 -11.77 27.63
N LYS A 176 5.89 -12.62 26.83
CA LYS A 176 6.32 -14.02 26.64
C LYS A 176 7.73 -14.12 26.05
N LEU A 177 8.09 -13.20 25.18
CA LEU A 177 9.41 -13.13 24.56
C LEU A 177 10.49 -12.50 25.48
N GLY A 178 10.08 -11.85 26.57
CA GLY A 178 10.98 -11.08 27.45
C GLY A 178 11.33 -9.70 26.93
N LEU A 179 10.58 -9.20 25.96
CA LEU A 179 10.66 -7.84 25.46
C LEU A 179 10.00 -6.84 26.42
N ILE A 180 8.93 -7.26 27.07
CA ILE A 180 8.21 -6.51 28.11
C ILE A 180 8.41 -7.22 29.45
N ASP A 181 8.79 -6.45 30.49
CA ASP A 181 9.09 -6.97 31.81
C ASP A 181 7.84 -7.21 32.68
N ALA A 182 6.79 -6.40 32.51
CA ALA A 182 5.49 -6.61 33.13
C ALA A 182 4.35 -5.94 32.36
N ILE A 183 3.15 -6.53 32.45
CA ILE A 183 1.91 -5.94 31.93
C ILE A 183 1.03 -5.58 33.13
N VAL A 184 0.55 -4.34 33.14
CA VAL A 184 -0.33 -3.80 34.18
C VAL A 184 -1.47 -2.99 33.54
N PRO A 185 -2.64 -2.86 34.20
CA PRO A 185 -3.69 -1.99 33.71
C PRO A 185 -3.20 -0.56 33.46
N SER A 186 -3.77 0.14 32.47
CA SER A 186 -3.34 1.51 32.08
C SER A 186 -3.32 2.48 33.26
N GLN A 187 -4.31 2.42 34.15
CA GLN A 187 -4.37 3.28 35.34
C GLN A 187 -3.28 3.00 36.39
N GLU A 188 -2.67 1.82 36.38
CA GLU A 188 -1.58 1.44 37.27
C GLU A 188 -0.18 1.60 36.62
N LEU A 189 -0.14 1.87 35.31
CA LEU A 189 1.08 1.82 34.50
C LEU A 189 2.19 2.74 35.07
N LEU A 190 1.88 3.99 35.33
CA LEU A 190 2.86 4.95 35.81
C LEU A 190 3.35 4.60 37.22
N LYS A 191 2.44 4.20 38.12
CA LYS A 191 2.78 3.77 39.48
C LYS A 191 3.68 2.53 39.45
N ALA A 192 3.34 1.51 38.69
CA ALA A 192 4.13 0.29 38.56
C ALA A 192 5.53 0.58 37.98
N SER A 193 5.62 1.46 36.97
CA SER A 193 6.88 1.84 36.35
C SER A 193 7.81 2.61 37.32
N ARG A 194 7.24 3.49 38.14
CA ARG A 194 7.98 4.20 39.20
C ARG A 194 8.54 3.25 40.26
N LEU A 195 7.72 2.30 40.74
CA LEU A 195 8.17 1.29 41.69
C LEU A 195 9.26 0.40 41.10
N TRP A 196 9.11 -0.01 39.83
CA TRP A 196 10.11 -0.81 39.13
C TRP A 196 11.47 -0.08 39.03
N ALA A 197 11.42 1.21 38.68
CA ALA A 197 12.61 2.03 38.58
C ALA A 197 13.33 2.19 39.91
N LEU A 198 12.59 2.35 41.02
CA LEU A 198 13.15 2.38 42.38
C LEU A 198 13.72 1.03 42.80
N ASP A 199 13.05 -0.07 42.44
CA ASP A 199 13.54 -1.43 42.71
C ASP A 199 14.90 -1.69 42.05
N ILE A 200 15.11 -1.18 40.83
CA ILE A 200 16.42 -1.23 40.16
C ILE A 200 17.42 -0.37 40.90
N ALA A 201 17.07 0.90 41.27
CA ALA A 201 17.93 1.81 41.96
C ALA A 201 18.41 1.28 43.33
N GLU A 202 17.57 0.54 44.01
CA GLU A 202 17.82 -0.09 45.30
C GLU A 202 18.34 -1.52 45.22
N ALA A 203 18.75 -1.97 44.01
CA ALA A 203 19.28 -3.31 43.73
C ALA A 203 18.33 -4.48 44.08
N ARG A 204 17.01 -4.22 44.17
CA ARG A 204 16.00 -5.28 44.33
C ARG A 204 15.61 -5.95 43.01
N LYS A 205 15.91 -5.29 41.90
CA LYS A 205 15.76 -5.82 40.53
C LYS A 205 17.06 -5.62 39.74
N PRO A 206 17.32 -6.47 38.74
CA PRO A 206 18.54 -6.36 37.94
C PRO A 206 18.55 -5.08 37.11
N TRP A 207 19.72 -4.45 37.03
CA TRP A 207 19.98 -3.31 36.12
C TRP A 207 20.46 -3.84 34.77
N VAL A 208 19.53 -4.01 33.84
CA VAL A 208 19.79 -4.64 32.54
C VAL A 208 20.06 -3.60 31.48
N ARG A 209 21.21 -3.69 30.80
CA ARG A 209 21.52 -2.95 29.57
C ARG A 209 21.27 -3.86 28.38
N SER A 210 20.31 -3.50 27.55
CA SER A 210 19.84 -4.34 26.44
C SER A 210 20.94 -4.66 25.44
N LEU A 211 21.80 -3.69 25.13
CA LEU A 211 22.90 -3.82 24.16
C LEU A 211 23.97 -4.84 24.61
N HIS A 212 24.10 -5.05 25.91
CA HIS A 212 25.11 -5.94 26.50
C HIS A 212 24.60 -7.38 26.68
N ARG A 213 23.31 -7.64 26.49
CA ARG A 213 22.75 -8.98 26.62
C ARG A 213 23.20 -9.88 25.47
N THR A 214 23.52 -11.12 25.81
CA THR A 214 23.92 -12.16 24.84
C THR A 214 23.16 -13.47 25.05
N ASP A 215 22.44 -13.60 26.15
CA ASP A 215 21.76 -14.84 26.59
C ASP A 215 20.68 -15.33 25.60
N LYS A 216 20.13 -14.43 24.75
CA LYS A 216 19.16 -14.77 23.72
C LYS A 216 19.74 -14.77 22.30
N LEU A 217 20.99 -14.40 22.15
CA LEU A 217 21.72 -14.63 20.92
C LEU A 217 22.19 -16.10 20.92
N CYS A 218 21.80 -16.84 19.88
CA CYS A 218 22.25 -18.21 19.70
C CYS A 218 23.76 -18.27 19.37
N SER A 219 24.32 -19.45 19.26
CA SER A 219 25.70 -19.62 18.85
C SER A 219 25.97 -18.92 17.50
N LEU A 220 27.21 -18.49 17.26
CA LEU A 220 27.56 -17.82 16.00
C LEU A 220 27.24 -18.67 14.75
N SER A 221 27.37 -19.98 14.86
CA SER A 221 27.02 -20.92 13.78
C SER A 221 25.53 -20.92 13.49
N GLU A 222 24.70 -21.03 14.52
CA GLU A 222 23.23 -20.97 14.38
C GLU A 222 22.77 -19.62 13.87
N ALA A 223 23.33 -18.53 14.40
CA ALA A 223 23.01 -17.17 13.94
C ALA A 223 23.27 -16.99 12.44
N ARG A 224 24.40 -17.50 11.95
CA ARG A 224 24.74 -17.46 10.52
C ARG A 224 23.76 -18.24 9.66
N GLU A 225 23.31 -19.42 10.09
CA GLU A 225 22.30 -20.18 9.33
C GLU A 225 20.94 -19.47 9.33
N ILE A 226 20.48 -18.92 10.47
CA ILE A 226 19.25 -18.12 10.55
C ILE A 226 19.33 -16.92 9.57
N ILE A 227 20.42 -16.16 9.59
CA ILE A 227 20.61 -15.00 8.72
C ILE A 227 20.67 -15.42 7.25
N LYS A 228 21.34 -16.51 6.91
CA LYS A 228 21.43 -17.07 5.57
C LYS A 228 20.04 -17.42 5.01
N VAL A 229 19.21 -18.12 5.79
CA VAL A 229 17.83 -18.43 5.41
C VAL A 229 17.01 -17.15 5.22
N ALA A 230 17.12 -16.19 6.14
CA ALA A 230 16.45 -14.90 6.03
C ALA A 230 16.86 -14.12 4.78
N ARG A 231 18.16 -14.12 4.42
CA ARG A 231 18.67 -13.50 3.19
C ARG A 231 18.09 -14.14 1.93
N GLN A 232 18.02 -15.48 1.89
CA GLN A 232 17.43 -16.20 0.76
C GLN A 232 15.94 -15.88 0.62
N GLN A 233 15.21 -15.85 1.73
CA GLN A 233 13.80 -15.49 1.73
C GLN A 233 13.59 -14.04 1.28
N ALA A 234 14.37 -13.10 1.80
CA ALA A 234 14.30 -11.69 1.42
C ALA A 234 14.58 -11.48 -0.08
N ARG A 235 15.54 -12.21 -0.67
CA ARG A 235 15.80 -12.17 -2.12
C ARG A 235 14.60 -12.63 -2.95
N LYS A 236 13.79 -13.58 -2.43
CA LYS A 236 12.59 -14.07 -3.12
C LYS A 236 11.39 -13.13 -2.96
N THR A 237 11.21 -12.55 -1.77
CA THR A 237 10.01 -11.77 -1.43
C THR A 237 10.17 -10.27 -1.65
N ALA A 238 11.40 -9.76 -1.61
CA ALA A 238 11.74 -8.34 -1.73
C ALA A 238 13.00 -8.12 -2.60
N PRO A 239 13.05 -8.64 -3.84
CA PRO A 239 14.28 -8.68 -4.66
C PRO A 239 14.84 -7.29 -4.99
N ASN A 240 13.99 -6.28 -5.07
CA ASN A 240 14.35 -4.92 -5.44
C ASN A 240 14.34 -3.93 -4.25
N MET A 241 14.36 -4.46 -3.04
CA MET A 241 14.33 -3.67 -1.80
C MET A 241 15.59 -3.92 -0.98
N PRO A 242 16.66 -3.13 -1.19
CA PRO A 242 17.98 -3.38 -0.62
C PRO A 242 17.99 -3.29 0.90
N GLN A 243 17.08 -2.53 1.52
CA GLN A 243 17.01 -2.36 2.96
C GLN A 243 16.85 -3.69 3.73
N HIS A 244 16.26 -4.72 3.11
CA HIS A 244 16.13 -6.03 3.74
C HIS A 244 17.48 -6.72 3.95
N GLN A 245 18.36 -6.69 2.94
CA GLN A 245 19.71 -7.24 3.06
C GLN A 245 20.57 -6.41 3.99
N VAL A 246 20.49 -5.06 3.88
CA VAL A 246 21.24 -4.13 4.72
C VAL A 246 20.84 -4.26 6.20
N CYS A 247 19.54 -4.52 6.50
CA CYS A 247 19.09 -4.81 7.86
C CYS A 247 19.78 -6.05 8.43
N LEU A 248 19.85 -7.11 7.64
CA LEU A 248 20.55 -8.36 8.03
C LEU A 248 22.07 -8.14 8.19
N ASP A 249 22.68 -7.29 7.36
CA ASP A 249 24.10 -6.91 7.52
C ASP A 249 24.37 -6.19 8.83
N ALA A 250 23.49 -5.27 9.25
CA ALA A 250 23.61 -4.56 10.51
C ALA A 250 23.43 -5.50 11.72
N ILE A 251 22.50 -6.44 11.64
CA ILE A 251 22.29 -7.46 12.68
C ILE A 251 23.53 -8.38 12.79
N GLU A 252 24.04 -8.87 11.67
CA GLU A 252 25.21 -9.75 11.62
C GLU A 252 26.46 -9.07 12.17
N GLU A 253 26.68 -7.79 11.83
CA GLU A 253 27.78 -6.99 12.38
C GLU A 253 27.79 -7.01 13.92
N GLY A 254 26.61 -6.77 14.52
CA GLY A 254 26.51 -6.74 15.99
C GLY A 254 26.61 -8.10 16.66
N ILE A 255 26.33 -9.18 15.95
CA ILE A 255 26.54 -10.55 16.46
C ILE A 255 28.02 -10.90 16.44
N ILE A 256 28.74 -10.53 15.38
CA ILE A 256 30.15 -10.88 15.19
C ILE A 256 31.07 -9.96 16.01
N HIS A 257 30.84 -8.64 15.99
CA HIS A 257 31.74 -7.63 16.53
C HIS A 257 31.20 -6.92 17.77
N GLY A 258 30.03 -7.33 18.27
CA GLY A 258 29.40 -6.75 19.46
C GLY A 258 28.37 -5.66 19.16
N GLY A 259 27.47 -5.45 20.12
CA GLY A 259 26.30 -4.58 19.94
C GLY A 259 26.62 -3.13 19.57
N TYR A 260 27.69 -2.57 20.12
CA TYR A 260 28.11 -1.20 19.81
C TYR A 260 28.60 -1.06 18.36
N SER A 261 29.40 -2.03 17.86
CA SER A 261 29.79 -2.06 16.45
C SER A 261 28.57 -2.13 15.53
N GLY A 262 27.57 -2.95 15.91
CA GLY A 262 26.30 -3.04 15.20
C GLY A 262 25.54 -1.70 15.19
N VAL A 263 25.50 -0.96 16.29
CA VAL A 263 24.87 0.37 16.37
C VAL A 263 25.55 1.36 15.41
N LEU A 264 26.88 1.36 15.38
CA LEU A 264 27.63 2.25 14.47
C LEU A 264 27.37 1.89 12.99
N LYS A 265 27.35 0.60 12.67
CA LYS A 265 27.00 0.11 11.33
C LYS A 265 25.57 0.51 10.95
N GLU A 266 24.61 0.29 11.85
CA GLU A 266 23.20 0.66 11.65
C GLU A 266 23.07 2.16 11.34
N ALA A 267 23.65 3.03 12.15
CA ALA A 267 23.61 4.48 11.99
C ALA A 267 24.20 4.95 10.64
N LYS A 268 25.29 4.31 10.21
CA LYS A 268 25.93 4.60 8.92
C LYS A 268 25.01 4.23 7.76
N VAL A 269 24.58 2.96 7.70
CA VAL A 269 23.79 2.47 6.55
C VAL A 269 22.37 3.06 6.52
N PHE A 270 21.81 3.45 7.67
CA PHE A 270 20.56 4.22 7.73
C PHE A 270 20.66 5.53 6.93
N LYS A 271 21.75 6.30 7.13
CA LYS A 271 21.99 7.56 6.39
C LYS A 271 22.17 7.34 4.88
N GLU A 272 22.76 6.21 4.50
CA GLU A 272 22.90 5.83 3.08
C GLU A 272 21.53 5.46 2.46
N LEU A 273 20.70 4.72 3.19
CA LEU A 273 19.38 4.28 2.72
C LEU A 273 18.37 5.42 2.62
N VAL A 274 18.38 6.37 3.56
CA VAL A 274 17.38 7.46 3.59
C VAL A 274 17.40 8.30 2.31
N VAL A 275 18.55 8.47 1.65
CA VAL A 275 18.67 9.23 0.39
C VAL A 275 18.51 8.36 -0.87
N SER A 276 18.30 7.06 -0.70
CA SER A 276 18.10 6.13 -1.83
C SER A 276 16.78 6.38 -2.56
N ASP A 277 16.74 6.04 -3.84
CA ASP A 277 15.51 6.15 -4.64
C ASP A 277 14.39 5.25 -4.08
N THR A 278 14.75 4.11 -3.50
CA THR A 278 13.80 3.21 -2.83
C THR A 278 13.12 3.90 -1.64
N SER A 279 13.89 4.57 -0.78
CA SER A 279 13.32 5.31 0.34
C SER A 279 12.47 6.48 -0.14
N LYS A 280 12.96 7.27 -1.11
CA LYS A 280 12.19 8.37 -1.71
C LYS A 280 10.85 7.88 -2.25
N GLY A 281 10.84 6.77 -2.99
CA GLY A 281 9.62 6.19 -3.55
C GLY A 281 8.64 5.72 -2.47
N LEU A 282 9.10 4.96 -1.49
CA LEU A 282 8.25 4.43 -0.42
C LEU A 282 7.70 5.54 0.50
N VAL A 283 8.50 6.54 0.83
CA VAL A 283 8.07 7.71 1.60
C VAL A 283 7.06 8.55 0.81
N HIS A 284 7.29 8.75 -0.50
CA HIS A 284 6.31 9.39 -1.38
C HIS A 284 4.96 8.66 -1.35
N VAL A 285 4.94 7.34 -1.53
CA VAL A 285 3.72 6.53 -1.45
C VAL A 285 3.04 6.66 -0.08
N PHE A 286 3.83 6.68 1.01
CA PHE A 286 3.30 6.85 2.36
C PHE A 286 2.52 8.16 2.52
N PHE A 287 3.04 9.28 2.05
CA PHE A 287 2.36 10.58 2.13
C PHE A 287 1.25 10.71 1.09
N ALA A 288 1.49 10.27 -0.14
CA ALA A 288 0.52 10.32 -1.22
C ALA A 288 -0.77 9.57 -0.87
N GLN A 289 -0.65 8.37 -0.29
CA GLN A 289 -1.81 7.59 0.15
C GLN A 289 -2.66 8.31 1.19
N ARG A 290 -2.04 9.10 2.08
CA ARG A 290 -2.77 9.91 3.07
C ARG A 290 -3.41 11.13 2.45
N ALA A 291 -2.80 11.68 1.42
CA ALA A 291 -3.31 12.84 0.72
C ALA A 291 -4.58 12.55 -0.11
N THR A 292 -4.79 11.32 -0.58
CA THR A 292 -5.96 10.96 -1.41
C THR A 292 -7.29 11.26 -0.74
N SER A 293 -7.36 11.24 0.58
CA SER A 293 -8.56 11.53 1.35
C SER A 293 -8.87 13.02 1.50
N LYS A 294 -7.96 13.91 1.07
CA LYS A 294 -8.17 15.35 1.05
C LYS A 294 -8.67 15.76 -0.34
N VAL A 295 -9.95 16.02 -0.44
CA VAL A 295 -10.62 16.37 -1.70
C VAL A 295 -11.14 17.81 -1.61
N PRO A 296 -10.55 18.76 -2.38
CA PRO A 296 -10.98 20.15 -2.37
C PRO A 296 -12.47 20.28 -2.68
N LYS A 297 -13.14 21.22 -2.01
CA LYS A 297 -14.58 21.47 -2.08
C LYS A 297 -15.48 20.29 -1.66
N VAL A 298 -14.91 19.28 -1.02
CA VAL A 298 -15.62 18.13 -0.45
C VAL A 298 -15.26 17.98 1.03
N THR A 299 -13.97 17.83 1.33
CA THR A 299 -13.50 17.58 2.70
C THR A 299 -13.15 18.84 3.49
N ASP A 300 -13.10 19.99 2.85
CA ASP A 300 -12.70 21.30 3.38
C ASP A 300 -13.85 22.30 3.53
N VAL A 301 -15.09 21.91 3.21
CA VAL A 301 -16.28 22.78 3.25
C VAL A 301 -17.21 22.54 4.45
N GLY A 302 -16.74 21.80 5.46
CA GLY A 302 -17.47 21.57 6.70
C GLY A 302 -18.59 20.52 6.63
N LEU A 303 -18.72 19.79 5.52
CA LEU A 303 -19.66 18.67 5.40
C LEU A 303 -19.26 17.54 6.36
N LYS A 304 -20.29 16.85 6.89
CA LYS A 304 -20.11 15.66 7.70
C LYS A 304 -20.57 14.42 6.93
N PRO A 305 -19.83 13.31 6.96
CA PRO A 305 -20.26 12.09 6.29
C PRO A 305 -21.52 11.53 6.95
N ARG A 306 -22.43 11.05 6.12
CA ARG A 306 -23.61 10.32 6.57
C ARG A 306 -23.22 8.87 6.91
N HIS A 307 -23.91 8.28 7.86
CA HIS A 307 -23.64 6.91 8.27
C HIS A 307 -24.33 5.92 7.30
N ILE A 308 -23.55 5.18 6.52
CA ILE A 308 -24.02 4.15 5.60
C ILE A 308 -24.09 2.81 6.34
N LYS A 309 -25.30 2.31 6.60
CA LYS A 309 -25.56 1.07 7.34
C LYS A 309 -25.98 -0.10 6.47
N LYS A 310 -26.70 0.20 5.40
CA LYS A 310 -27.29 -0.80 4.50
C LYS A 310 -27.02 -0.46 3.03
N VAL A 311 -26.39 -1.38 2.33
CA VAL A 311 -26.00 -1.23 0.92
C VAL A 311 -26.68 -2.33 0.11
N ALA A 312 -27.31 -1.98 -1.01
CA ALA A 312 -27.77 -2.95 -1.99
C ALA A 312 -26.72 -3.15 -3.10
N ILE A 313 -26.48 -4.37 -3.48
CA ILE A 313 -25.63 -4.74 -4.61
C ILE A 313 -26.51 -5.34 -5.70
N ILE A 314 -26.45 -4.83 -6.91
CA ILE A 314 -27.16 -5.38 -8.07
C ILE A 314 -26.15 -6.12 -8.95
N GLY A 315 -26.33 -7.43 -9.07
CA GLY A 315 -25.42 -8.34 -9.75
C GLY A 315 -24.53 -9.11 -8.78
N GLY A 316 -24.72 -10.43 -8.70
CA GLY A 316 -23.97 -11.36 -7.84
C GLY A 316 -22.81 -12.05 -8.55
N GLY A 317 -22.30 -11.47 -9.64
CA GLY A 317 -21.11 -11.94 -10.33
C GLY A 317 -19.83 -11.76 -9.51
N LEU A 318 -18.68 -11.96 -10.16
CA LEU A 318 -17.36 -11.87 -9.51
C LEU A 318 -17.15 -10.55 -8.74
N MET A 319 -17.48 -9.43 -9.39
CA MET A 319 -17.29 -8.10 -8.77
C MET A 319 -18.31 -7.85 -7.67
N GLY A 320 -19.60 -8.02 -7.93
CA GLY A 320 -20.66 -7.76 -6.93
C GLY A 320 -20.53 -8.64 -5.68
N SER A 321 -20.19 -9.91 -5.84
CA SER A 321 -19.92 -10.81 -4.71
C SER A 321 -18.68 -10.39 -3.91
N GLY A 322 -17.63 -9.93 -4.59
CA GLY A 322 -16.44 -9.41 -3.94
C GLY A 322 -16.69 -8.10 -3.17
N ILE A 323 -17.46 -7.17 -3.74
CA ILE A 323 -17.87 -5.91 -3.10
C ILE A 323 -18.74 -6.20 -1.86
N ALA A 324 -19.74 -7.09 -2.01
CA ALA A 324 -20.56 -7.54 -0.90
C ALA A 324 -19.73 -8.13 0.24
N THR A 325 -18.74 -8.97 -0.09
CA THR A 325 -17.82 -9.54 0.91
C THR A 325 -17.08 -8.45 1.68
N ALA A 326 -16.54 -7.43 1.00
CA ALA A 326 -15.82 -6.33 1.65
C ALA A 326 -16.72 -5.53 2.62
N LEU A 327 -17.95 -5.26 2.22
CA LEU A 327 -18.96 -4.56 3.05
C LEU A 327 -19.33 -5.37 4.30
N LEU A 328 -19.68 -6.65 4.13
CA LEU A 328 -20.06 -7.56 5.21
C LEU A 328 -18.96 -7.72 6.26
N LEU A 329 -17.71 -7.85 5.83
CA LEU A 329 -16.54 -7.93 6.71
C LEU A 329 -16.30 -6.64 7.52
N SER A 330 -16.93 -5.54 7.12
CA SER A 330 -16.87 -4.23 7.78
C SER A 330 -18.15 -3.90 8.55
N ASN A 331 -19.00 -4.90 8.83
CA ASN A 331 -20.27 -4.79 9.54
C ASN A 331 -21.30 -3.88 8.85
N ILE A 332 -21.29 -3.79 7.54
CA ILE A 332 -22.31 -3.13 6.73
C ILE A 332 -23.27 -4.19 6.19
N SER A 333 -24.57 -3.99 6.41
CA SER A 333 -25.61 -4.91 5.90
C SER A 333 -25.71 -4.83 4.39
N VAL A 334 -25.86 -5.98 3.71
CA VAL A 334 -25.93 -6.08 2.26
C VAL A 334 -27.21 -6.76 1.83
N VAL A 335 -27.91 -6.14 0.87
CA VAL A 335 -28.96 -6.79 0.07
C VAL A 335 -28.35 -7.13 -1.30
N LEU A 336 -28.22 -8.40 -1.61
CA LEU A 336 -27.76 -8.85 -2.93
C LEU A 336 -28.97 -9.11 -3.83
N LYS A 337 -29.09 -8.34 -4.90
CA LYS A 337 -30.16 -8.52 -5.89
C LYS A 337 -29.63 -9.17 -7.17
N GLU A 338 -30.35 -10.17 -7.64
CA GLU A 338 -30.14 -10.83 -8.92
C GLU A 338 -31.43 -10.95 -9.73
N ILE A 339 -31.31 -11.32 -11.03
CA ILE A 339 -32.45 -11.41 -11.94
C ILE A 339 -33.37 -12.62 -11.64
N ASN A 340 -32.83 -13.67 -11.04
CA ASN A 340 -33.55 -14.86 -10.63
C ASN A 340 -32.88 -15.59 -9.46
N SER A 341 -33.56 -16.57 -8.91
CA SER A 341 -33.09 -17.33 -7.73
C SER A 341 -31.84 -18.15 -8.01
N GLU A 342 -31.60 -18.62 -9.21
CA GLU A 342 -30.41 -19.41 -9.57
C GLU A 342 -29.14 -18.55 -9.49
N TYR A 343 -29.13 -17.40 -10.17
CA TYR A 343 -28.02 -16.46 -10.11
C TYR A 343 -27.81 -15.90 -8.69
N LEU A 344 -28.93 -15.65 -7.96
CA LEU A 344 -28.85 -15.21 -6.57
C LEU A 344 -28.13 -16.24 -5.69
N GLN A 345 -28.50 -17.51 -5.76
CA GLN A 345 -27.85 -18.59 -5.00
C GLN A 345 -26.38 -18.76 -5.39
N LYS A 346 -26.03 -18.58 -6.67
CA LYS A 346 -24.64 -18.59 -7.13
C LYS A 346 -23.84 -17.45 -6.51
N GLY A 347 -24.39 -16.24 -6.49
CA GLY A 347 -23.77 -15.07 -5.85
C GLY A 347 -23.56 -15.28 -4.35
N ILE A 348 -24.57 -15.77 -3.64
CA ILE A 348 -24.49 -16.07 -2.21
C ILE A 348 -23.38 -17.10 -1.93
N ARG A 349 -23.33 -18.20 -2.68
CA ARG A 349 -22.27 -19.22 -2.56
C ARG A 349 -20.87 -18.65 -2.79
N THR A 350 -20.73 -17.71 -3.74
CA THR A 350 -19.44 -17.03 -3.98
C THR A 350 -19.02 -16.19 -2.78
N ILE A 351 -19.95 -15.44 -2.18
CA ILE A 351 -19.68 -14.64 -0.96
C ILE A 351 -19.27 -15.56 0.20
N GLU A 352 -20.02 -16.64 0.43
CA GLU A 352 -19.69 -17.63 1.46
C GLU A 352 -18.30 -18.25 1.22
N GLY A 353 -17.97 -18.59 -0.03
CA GLY A 353 -16.67 -19.11 -0.44
C GLY A 353 -15.54 -18.13 -0.13
N ASN A 354 -15.72 -16.83 -0.43
CA ASN A 354 -14.76 -15.78 -0.11
C ASN A 354 -14.51 -15.71 1.40
N VAL A 355 -15.58 -15.71 2.21
CA VAL A 355 -15.49 -15.63 3.68
C VAL A 355 -14.84 -16.89 4.26
N LYS A 356 -15.27 -18.09 3.82
CA LYS A 356 -14.67 -19.38 4.23
C LYS A 356 -13.18 -19.46 3.87
N GLY A 357 -12.79 -18.97 2.70
CA GLY A 357 -11.40 -18.88 2.28
C GLY A 357 -10.53 -18.00 3.19
N LEU A 358 -11.10 -16.93 3.76
CA LEU A 358 -10.39 -16.09 4.74
C LEU A 358 -10.22 -16.81 6.08
N VAL A 359 -11.22 -17.58 6.51
CA VAL A 359 -11.13 -18.41 7.73
C VAL A 359 -10.08 -19.51 7.57
N ALA A 360 -10.09 -20.24 6.45
CA ALA A 360 -9.14 -21.30 6.16
C ALA A 360 -7.68 -20.81 6.15
N ARG A 361 -7.45 -19.55 5.73
CA ARG A 361 -6.12 -18.91 5.76
C ARG A 361 -5.78 -18.23 7.09
N GLY A 362 -6.56 -18.45 8.15
CA GLY A 362 -6.35 -17.84 9.47
C GLY A 362 -6.50 -16.30 9.51
N LYS A 363 -7.07 -15.69 8.45
CA LYS A 363 -7.25 -14.22 8.35
C LYS A 363 -8.54 -13.72 9.03
N LEU A 364 -9.44 -14.64 9.37
CA LEU A 364 -10.75 -14.33 9.97
C LEU A 364 -11.15 -15.43 10.93
N THR A 365 -11.67 -15.07 12.10
CA THR A 365 -12.22 -16.05 13.06
C THR A 365 -13.61 -16.52 12.59
N ARG A 366 -14.02 -17.73 12.98
CA ARG A 366 -15.34 -18.29 12.66
C ARG A 366 -16.48 -17.41 13.14
N ASP A 367 -16.38 -16.85 14.35
CA ASP A 367 -17.42 -15.98 14.91
C ASP A 367 -17.61 -14.70 14.09
N LYS A 368 -16.51 -14.08 13.68
CA LYS A 368 -16.54 -12.90 12.79
C LYS A 368 -17.09 -13.27 11.41
N ALA A 369 -16.77 -14.45 10.89
CA ALA A 369 -17.31 -14.93 9.62
C ALA A 369 -18.84 -15.13 9.69
N ASN A 370 -19.32 -15.80 10.74
CA ASN A 370 -20.76 -16.02 10.95
C ASN A 370 -21.52 -14.70 11.12
N LYS A 371 -20.95 -13.76 11.89
CA LYS A 371 -21.51 -12.41 12.04
C LYS A 371 -21.60 -11.68 10.70
N ALA A 372 -20.56 -11.72 9.88
CA ALA A 372 -20.55 -11.09 8.56
C ALA A 372 -21.63 -11.67 7.67
N LEU A 373 -21.72 -13.01 7.57
CA LEU A 373 -22.73 -13.67 6.75
C LEU A 373 -24.17 -13.46 7.24
N SER A 374 -24.40 -13.22 8.52
CA SER A 374 -25.74 -12.90 9.07
C SER A 374 -26.28 -11.53 8.61
N LEU A 375 -25.41 -10.66 8.07
CA LEU A 375 -25.77 -9.35 7.54
C LEU A 375 -26.17 -9.38 6.05
N LEU A 376 -26.08 -10.55 5.40
CA LEU A 376 -26.42 -10.74 4.00
C LEU A 376 -27.89 -11.15 3.84
N LYS A 377 -28.61 -10.43 2.97
CA LYS A 377 -29.94 -10.78 2.51
C LYS A 377 -29.95 -10.89 0.98
N GLY A 378 -30.60 -11.91 0.43
CA GLY A 378 -30.83 -12.07 -1.00
C GLY A 378 -32.19 -11.52 -1.43
N SER A 379 -32.29 -10.96 -2.63
CA SER A 379 -33.53 -10.50 -3.26
C SER A 379 -33.52 -10.71 -4.77
N VAL A 380 -34.69 -10.90 -5.37
CA VAL A 380 -34.88 -10.98 -6.83
C VAL A 380 -35.60 -9.76 -7.38
N ASP A 381 -36.09 -8.89 -6.53
CA ASP A 381 -36.80 -7.66 -6.88
C ASP A 381 -36.27 -6.44 -6.05
N TYR A 382 -36.96 -5.31 -6.14
CA TYR A 382 -36.59 -4.08 -5.47
C TYR A 382 -37.33 -3.84 -4.14
N SER A 383 -38.06 -4.83 -3.61
CA SER A 383 -38.86 -4.68 -2.37
C SER A 383 -38.03 -4.27 -1.15
N ASP A 384 -36.78 -4.69 -1.10
CA ASP A 384 -35.83 -4.41 -0.01
C ASP A 384 -34.99 -3.13 -0.21
N PHE A 385 -35.31 -2.29 -1.21
CA PHE A 385 -34.53 -1.09 -1.54
C PHE A 385 -35.05 0.20 -0.93
N MET A 386 -36.21 0.14 -0.25
CA MET A 386 -36.88 1.34 0.28
C MET A 386 -36.15 1.98 1.48
N ASP A 387 -35.19 1.30 2.08
CA ASP A 387 -34.45 1.76 3.27
C ASP A 387 -32.92 1.62 3.11
N VAL A 388 -32.43 1.48 1.88
CA VAL A 388 -30.98 1.39 1.63
C VAL A 388 -30.34 2.79 1.58
N ASP A 389 -29.12 2.89 2.10
CA ASP A 389 -28.35 4.14 2.10
C ASP A 389 -27.56 4.32 0.80
N MET A 390 -27.21 3.21 0.14
CA MET A 390 -26.41 3.17 -1.08
C MET A 390 -26.77 1.94 -1.92
N VAL A 391 -26.75 2.10 -3.23
CA VAL A 391 -26.77 0.99 -4.19
C VAL A 391 -25.48 0.99 -4.98
N ILE A 392 -24.88 -0.18 -5.17
CA ILE A 392 -23.74 -0.39 -6.08
C ILE A 392 -24.17 -1.35 -7.16
N GLU A 393 -24.29 -0.86 -8.38
CA GLU A 393 -24.60 -1.65 -9.57
C GLU A 393 -23.31 -2.30 -10.11
N ALA A 394 -23.32 -3.62 -10.29
CA ALA A 394 -22.21 -4.42 -10.77
C ALA A 394 -22.68 -5.49 -11.79
N VAL A 395 -23.57 -5.11 -12.70
CA VAL A 395 -24.06 -5.95 -13.79
C VAL A 395 -23.14 -5.87 -15.02
N ILE A 396 -23.47 -6.60 -16.07
CA ILE A 396 -22.73 -6.59 -17.35
C ILE A 396 -22.66 -5.18 -17.95
N GLU A 397 -21.61 -4.90 -18.73
CA GLU A 397 -21.38 -3.60 -19.37
C GLU A 397 -22.35 -3.38 -20.56
N SER A 398 -23.58 -2.97 -20.24
CA SER A 398 -24.64 -2.65 -21.19
C SER A 398 -25.30 -1.33 -20.83
N VAL A 399 -25.13 -0.32 -21.65
CA VAL A 399 -25.71 1.03 -21.46
C VAL A 399 -27.24 0.95 -21.28
N PRO A 400 -28.02 0.29 -22.17
CA PRO A 400 -29.47 0.23 -22.00
C PRO A 400 -29.91 -0.42 -20.68
N LEU A 401 -29.20 -1.49 -20.25
CA LEU A 401 -29.51 -2.18 -19.00
C LEU A 401 -29.22 -1.28 -17.79
N LYS A 402 -28.07 -0.61 -17.77
CA LYS A 402 -27.70 0.29 -16.67
C LYS A 402 -28.64 1.49 -16.59
N GLN A 403 -29.00 2.11 -17.72
CA GLN A 403 -30.00 3.19 -17.76
C GLN A 403 -31.36 2.74 -17.21
N LYS A 404 -31.82 1.54 -17.57
CA LYS A 404 -33.06 0.97 -17.02
C LYS A 404 -32.98 0.80 -15.50
N ILE A 405 -31.88 0.19 -15.01
CA ILE A 405 -31.67 -0.02 -13.56
C ILE A 405 -31.69 1.32 -12.82
N PHE A 406 -30.94 2.31 -13.27
CA PHE A 406 -30.87 3.62 -12.59
C PHE A 406 -32.20 4.37 -12.61
N GLY A 407 -32.99 4.25 -13.69
CA GLY A 407 -34.34 4.78 -13.75
C GLY A 407 -35.33 4.09 -12.78
N GLU A 408 -35.14 2.80 -12.50
CA GLU A 408 -35.92 2.08 -11.47
C GLU A 408 -35.47 2.44 -10.07
N LEU A 409 -34.15 2.53 -9.83
CA LEU A 409 -33.59 2.92 -8.53
C LEU A 409 -34.03 4.32 -8.08
N GLU A 410 -34.11 5.28 -8.99
CA GLU A 410 -34.62 6.62 -8.71
C GLU A 410 -36.03 6.61 -8.10
N LYS A 411 -36.88 5.66 -8.52
CA LYS A 411 -38.28 5.53 -8.06
C LYS A 411 -38.42 4.81 -6.73
N VAL A 412 -37.55 3.83 -6.45
CA VAL A 412 -37.74 2.94 -5.28
C VAL A 412 -36.84 3.27 -4.11
N CYS A 413 -35.68 3.86 -4.35
CA CYS A 413 -34.72 4.20 -3.29
C CYS A 413 -35.05 5.54 -2.60
N PRO A 414 -34.71 5.70 -1.31
CA PRO A 414 -34.83 6.97 -0.63
C PRO A 414 -34.10 8.10 -1.35
N SER A 415 -34.54 9.34 -1.20
CA SER A 415 -33.95 10.50 -1.86
C SER A 415 -32.48 10.77 -1.48
N HIS A 416 -32.05 10.30 -0.31
CA HIS A 416 -30.67 10.41 0.15
C HIS A 416 -29.77 9.27 -0.34
N CYS A 417 -30.33 8.22 -0.91
CA CYS A 417 -29.60 7.02 -1.35
C CYS A 417 -28.57 7.36 -2.44
N ILE A 418 -27.35 6.89 -2.25
CA ILE A 418 -26.28 7.02 -3.26
C ILE A 418 -26.46 5.95 -4.33
N LEU A 419 -26.40 6.36 -5.59
CA LEU A 419 -26.54 5.48 -6.75
C LEU A 419 -25.18 5.32 -7.43
N ALA A 420 -24.46 4.25 -7.06
CA ALA A 420 -23.12 3.99 -7.56
C ALA A 420 -23.10 2.92 -8.67
N SER A 421 -22.22 3.09 -9.65
CA SER A 421 -21.92 2.06 -10.65
C SER A 421 -20.49 1.57 -10.53
N ASN A 422 -20.27 0.27 -10.62
CA ASN A 422 -18.94 -0.35 -10.69
C ASN A 422 -18.45 -0.50 -12.15
N THR A 423 -19.04 0.22 -13.10
CA THR A 423 -18.53 0.21 -14.49
C THR A 423 -17.05 0.58 -14.52
N SER A 424 -16.32 0.04 -15.48
CA SER A 424 -14.90 0.34 -15.71
C SER A 424 -14.64 1.29 -16.87
N THR A 425 -15.64 1.50 -17.74
CA THR A 425 -15.45 2.24 -19.00
C THR A 425 -16.61 3.13 -19.40
N ILE A 426 -17.84 2.81 -18.99
CA ILE A 426 -19.04 3.54 -19.45
C ILE A 426 -19.09 4.92 -18.77
N ASP A 427 -19.33 5.95 -19.57
CA ASP A 427 -19.57 7.32 -19.11
C ASP A 427 -20.76 7.40 -18.16
N LEU A 428 -20.54 7.88 -16.94
CA LEU A 428 -21.59 8.01 -15.93
C LEU A 428 -22.70 8.98 -16.33
N ASN A 429 -22.42 9.99 -17.15
CA ASN A 429 -23.44 10.89 -17.69
C ASN A 429 -24.42 10.13 -18.59
N VAL A 430 -23.90 9.17 -19.37
CA VAL A 430 -24.74 8.30 -20.22
C VAL A 430 -25.60 7.38 -19.37
N ILE A 431 -25.04 6.79 -18.30
CA ILE A 431 -25.81 5.95 -17.37
C ILE A 431 -26.96 6.75 -16.73
N GLY A 432 -26.69 7.98 -16.31
CA GLY A 432 -27.66 8.85 -15.63
C GLY A 432 -28.55 9.67 -16.57
N GLU A 433 -28.41 9.57 -17.90
CA GLU A 433 -29.08 10.44 -18.88
C GLU A 433 -30.62 10.46 -18.72
N LYS A 434 -31.19 9.30 -18.37
CA LYS A 434 -32.66 9.12 -18.25
C LYS A 434 -33.17 9.34 -16.82
N THR A 435 -32.34 9.89 -15.92
CA THR A 435 -32.72 10.18 -14.52
C THR A 435 -32.68 11.66 -14.24
N THR A 436 -33.39 12.10 -13.21
CA THR A 436 -33.32 13.46 -12.65
C THR A 436 -32.40 13.53 -11.43
N SER A 437 -31.92 12.39 -10.93
CA SER A 437 -31.09 12.24 -9.71
C SER A 437 -29.59 12.14 -10.02
N GLN A 438 -29.11 12.88 -11.00
CA GLN A 438 -27.71 12.80 -11.44
C GLN A 438 -26.71 13.28 -10.38
N ASP A 439 -27.16 14.09 -9.41
CA ASP A 439 -26.38 14.54 -8.25
C ASP A 439 -26.05 13.42 -7.27
N ARG A 440 -26.80 12.31 -7.31
CA ARG A 440 -26.58 11.09 -6.50
C ARG A 440 -25.78 10.00 -7.23
N ILE A 441 -25.52 10.19 -8.51
CA ILE A 441 -24.79 9.22 -9.33
C ILE A 441 -23.29 9.42 -9.19
N VAL A 442 -22.58 8.32 -8.92
CA VAL A 442 -21.13 8.28 -8.74
C VAL A 442 -20.59 6.94 -9.23
N GLY A 443 -19.33 6.92 -9.69
CA GLY A 443 -18.63 5.67 -9.94
C GLY A 443 -17.99 5.15 -8.65
N ALA A 444 -18.20 3.87 -8.37
CA ALA A 444 -17.50 3.13 -7.33
C ALA A 444 -16.73 1.98 -7.98
N HIS A 445 -15.61 2.32 -8.62
CA HIS A 445 -14.84 1.37 -9.41
C HIS A 445 -13.87 0.58 -8.53
N PHE A 446 -14.22 -0.66 -8.27
CA PHE A 446 -13.41 -1.64 -7.55
C PHE A 446 -12.53 -2.44 -8.52
N PHE A 447 -11.42 -2.96 -8.03
CA PHE A 447 -10.49 -3.81 -8.80
C PHE A 447 -10.62 -5.27 -8.38
N SER A 448 -10.48 -6.18 -9.33
CA SER A 448 -10.64 -7.62 -9.09
C SER A 448 -9.37 -8.25 -8.45
N PRO A 449 -9.51 -9.07 -7.40
CA PRO A 449 -10.72 -9.41 -6.63
C PRO A 449 -11.14 -8.27 -5.67
N ALA A 450 -12.40 -7.85 -5.72
CA ALA A 450 -12.86 -6.62 -5.04
C ALA A 450 -12.69 -6.64 -3.51
N HIS A 451 -12.76 -7.80 -2.85
CA HIS A 451 -12.54 -7.92 -1.41
C HIS A 451 -11.05 -7.94 -1.01
N VAL A 452 -10.14 -8.02 -1.99
CA VAL A 452 -8.68 -8.09 -1.78
C VAL A 452 -7.99 -6.80 -2.21
N MET A 453 -8.24 -6.35 -3.44
CA MET A 453 -7.54 -5.19 -4.02
C MET A 453 -7.81 -3.91 -3.23
N PRO A 454 -6.76 -3.15 -2.88
CA PRO A 454 -6.90 -2.04 -1.94
C PRO A 454 -7.48 -0.76 -2.53
N LEU A 455 -7.42 -0.56 -3.85
CA LEU A 455 -7.87 0.68 -4.50
C LEU A 455 -9.40 0.71 -4.68
N LEU A 456 -9.98 1.90 -4.46
CA LEU A 456 -11.32 2.28 -4.87
C LEU A 456 -11.23 3.59 -5.65
N GLU A 457 -11.45 3.58 -6.96
CA GLU A 457 -11.64 4.82 -7.73
C GLU A 457 -13.07 5.34 -7.51
N ILE A 458 -13.17 6.54 -6.98
CA ILE A 458 -14.43 7.28 -6.84
C ILE A 458 -14.53 8.21 -8.04
N VAL A 459 -15.38 7.86 -8.99
CA VAL A 459 -15.52 8.60 -10.24
C VAL A 459 -16.66 9.60 -10.10
N ARG A 460 -16.34 10.88 -10.27
CA ARG A 460 -17.32 11.98 -10.21
C ARG A 460 -17.57 12.58 -11.57
N THR A 461 -18.82 12.94 -11.82
CA THR A 461 -19.19 13.88 -12.88
C THR A 461 -19.25 15.30 -12.32
N GLU A 462 -19.48 16.29 -13.16
CA GLU A 462 -19.71 17.67 -12.72
C GLU A 462 -21.00 17.82 -11.90
N LYS A 463 -21.94 16.89 -12.05
CA LYS A 463 -23.23 16.88 -11.35
C LYS A 463 -23.20 16.15 -10.00
N THR A 464 -22.24 15.25 -9.78
CA THR A 464 -22.11 14.49 -8.54
C THR A 464 -21.91 15.41 -7.34
N SER A 465 -22.79 15.33 -6.34
CA SER A 465 -22.73 16.22 -5.18
C SER A 465 -21.53 15.93 -4.27
N ALA A 466 -21.03 16.96 -3.60
CA ALA A 466 -19.93 16.84 -2.65
C ALA A 466 -20.25 15.89 -1.48
N GLN A 467 -21.52 15.87 -1.05
CA GLN A 467 -21.98 14.96 0.03
C GLN A 467 -21.83 13.49 -0.38
N VAL A 468 -22.22 13.15 -1.61
CA VAL A 468 -22.11 11.77 -2.14
C VAL A 468 -20.65 11.33 -2.22
N ILE A 469 -19.77 12.21 -2.67
CA ILE A 469 -18.33 11.93 -2.73
C ILE A 469 -17.77 11.70 -1.32
N LEU A 470 -18.13 12.56 -0.35
CA LEU A 470 -17.68 12.44 1.04
C LEU A 470 -18.13 11.14 1.69
N ASP A 471 -19.38 10.75 1.46
CA ASP A 471 -19.94 9.51 2.01
C ASP A 471 -19.23 8.28 1.43
N LEU A 472 -18.99 8.26 0.12
CA LEU A 472 -18.29 7.15 -0.52
C LEU A 472 -16.80 7.10 -0.13
N LEU A 473 -16.14 8.25 0.06
CA LEU A 473 -14.80 8.33 0.65
C LEU A 473 -14.78 7.65 2.04
N THR A 474 -15.78 7.93 2.85
CA THR A 474 -15.91 7.38 4.20
C THR A 474 -16.15 5.88 4.18
N VAL A 475 -17.08 5.41 3.33
CA VAL A 475 -17.31 3.97 3.13
C VAL A 475 -16.05 3.27 2.66
N GLY A 476 -15.32 3.86 1.69
CA GLY A 476 -14.05 3.33 1.21
C GLY A 476 -13.05 3.06 2.34
N LYS A 477 -12.90 4.02 3.26
CA LYS A 477 -12.06 3.85 4.45
C LYS A 477 -12.58 2.78 5.41
N VAL A 478 -13.89 2.76 5.68
CA VAL A 478 -14.52 1.76 6.57
C VAL A 478 -14.28 0.35 6.05
N ILE A 479 -14.40 0.11 4.75
CA ILE A 479 -14.13 -1.18 4.12
C ILE A 479 -12.64 -1.41 3.84
N LYS A 480 -11.77 -0.57 4.40
CA LYS A 480 -10.30 -0.67 4.35
C LYS A 480 -9.75 -0.56 2.92
N LYS A 481 -10.38 0.23 2.07
CA LYS A 481 -9.84 0.64 0.77
C LYS A 481 -9.12 1.98 0.89
N VAL A 482 -8.29 2.26 -0.10
CA VAL A 482 -7.72 3.59 -0.33
C VAL A 482 -8.53 4.23 -1.45
N PRO A 483 -9.38 5.20 -1.12
CA PRO A 483 -10.18 5.87 -2.14
C PRO A 483 -9.35 6.94 -2.86
N VAL A 484 -9.50 7.01 -4.19
CA VAL A 484 -8.94 8.06 -5.05
C VAL A 484 -10.07 8.66 -5.86
N VAL A 485 -10.29 9.97 -5.74
CA VAL A 485 -11.34 10.69 -6.48
C VAL A 485 -10.82 11.11 -7.84
N VAL A 486 -11.52 10.70 -8.90
CA VAL A 486 -11.15 10.95 -10.30
C VAL A 486 -12.32 11.51 -11.10
N GLY A 487 -12.02 12.18 -12.21
CA GLY A 487 -13.01 12.65 -13.16
C GLY A 487 -13.54 11.53 -14.06
N ASN A 488 -14.72 11.76 -14.61
CA ASN A 488 -15.38 10.83 -15.52
C ASN A 488 -14.79 10.92 -16.93
N CYS A 489 -14.15 9.87 -17.39
CA CYS A 489 -13.64 9.69 -18.74
C CYS A 489 -13.52 8.22 -19.08
N THR A 490 -13.32 7.86 -20.36
CA THR A 490 -13.11 6.45 -20.77
C THR A 490 -11.92 5.84 -20.03
N GLY A 491 -12.18 4.74 -19.31
CA GLY A 491 -11.17 4.00 -18.53
C GLY A 491 -10.72 4.71 -17.24
N PHE A 492 -11.36 5.82 -16.89
CA PHE A 492 -11.05 6.64 -15.70
C PHE A 492 -9.56 6.98 -15.59
N ALA A 493 -8.94 6.89 -14.44
CA ALA A 493 -7.51 7.18 -14.32
C ALA A 493 -6.64 5.94 -14.56
N VAL A 494 -6.94 4.82 -13.88
CA VAL A 494 -6.06 3.65 -13.89
C VAL A 494 -6.07 2.92 -15.22
N ASN A 495 -7.24 2.48 -15.68
CA ASN A 495 -7.36 1.72 -16.93
C ASN A 495 -6.90 2.54 -18.12
N ARG A 496 -7.22 3.83 -18.14
CA ARG A 496 -6.77 4.74 -19.19
C ARG A 496 -5.25 4.88 -19.20
N ALA A 497 -4.63 5.16 -18.05
CA ALA A 497 -3.18 5.32 -17.97
C ALA A 497 -2.42 4.07 -18.43
N PHE A 498 -2.92 2.88 -18.08
CA PHE A 498 -2.25 1.61 -18.35
C PHE A 498 -2.69 0.91 -19.65
N PHE A 499 -3.67 1.45 -20.37
CA PHE A 499 -4.03 0.89 -21.66
C PHE A 499 -2.85 0.78 -22.64
N PRO A 500 -1.96 1.80 -22.80
CA PRO A 500 -0.81 1.71 -23.68
C PRO A 500 0.19 0.60 -23.30
N TYR A 501 0.16 0.10 -22.07
CA TYR A 501 1.08 -0.92 -21.55
C TYR A 501 1.04 -2.22 -22.39
N THR A 502 -0.13 -2.75 -22.64
CA THR A 502 -0.27 -3.95 -23.49
C THR A 502 -0.02 -3.65 -24.94
N GLN A 503 -0.38 -2.48 -25.42
CA GLN A 503 -0.15 -2.08 -26.81
C GLN A 503 1.35 -1.93 -27.15
N GLY A 504 2.12 -1.32 -26.26
CA GLY A 504 3.59 -1.24 -26.40
C GLY A 504 4.23 -2.62 -26.46
N ALA A 505 3.75 -3.56 -25.64
CA ALA A 505 4.20 -4.94 -25.68
C ALA A 505 3.87 -5.64 -27.00
N HIS A 506 2.67 -5.40 -27.54
CA HIS A 506 2.25 -5.95 -28.83
C HIS A 506 3.07 -5.37 -30.01
N ILE A 507 3.43 -4.08 -29.96
CA ILE A 507 4.34 -3.47 -30.95
C ILE A 507 5.68 -4.21 -30.95
N LEU A 508 6.26 -4.45 -29.78
CA LEU A 508 7.52 -5.16 -29.64
C LEU A 508 7.47 -6.59 -30.20
N VAL A 509 6.43 -7.35 -29.85
CA VAL A 509 6.26 -8.73 -30.33
C VAL A 509 6.09 -8.76 -31.85
N ASN A 510 5.27 -7.88 -32.41
CA ASN A 510 5.09 -7.77 -33.87
C ASN A 510 6.35 -7.27 -34.60
N SER A 511 7.23 -6.57 -33.90
CA SER A 511 8.53 -6.16 -34.37
C SER A 511 9.63 -7.25 -34.23
N GLY A 512 9.26 -8.45 -33.77
CA GLY A 512 10.15 -9.61 -33.69
C GLY A 512 10.78 -9.87 -32.32
N VAL A 513 10.46 -9.10 -31.28
CA VAL A 513 10.98 -9.34 -29.93
C VAL A 513 10.29 -10.56 -29.30
N ASP A 514 11.05 -11.36 -28.55
CA ASP A 514 10.52 -12.55 -27.87
C ASP A 514 9.51 -12.20 -26.77
N VAL A 515 8.36 -12.84 -26.80
CA VAL A 515 7.23 -12.59 -25.89
C VAL A 515 7.58 -12.87 -24.42
N PHE A 516 8.34 -13.92 -24.17
CA PHE A 516 8.72 -14.33 -22.81
C PHE A 516 9.84 -13.46 -22.23
N ARG A 517 10.75 -12.97 -23.10
CA ARG A 517 11.76 -11.96 -22.71
C ARG A 517 11.10 -10.67 -22.23
N ILE A 518 10.08 -10.20 -22.94
CA ILE A 518 9.31 -8.99 -22.54
C ILE A 518 8.71 -9.19 -21.15
N ASP A 519 8.01 -10.29 -20.92
CA ASP A 519 7.39 -10.58 -19.62
C ASP A 519 8.43 -10.66 -18.50
N SER A 520 9.58 -11.27 -18.76
CA SER A 520 10.68 -11.37 -17.79
C SER A 520 11.25 -10.01 -17.41
N ILE A 521 11.48 -9.12 -18.38
CA ILE A 521 12.00 -7.77 -18.14
C ILE A 521 11.05 -6.96 -17.28
N ILE A 522 9.77 -7.01 -17.57
CA ILE A 522 8.74 -6.29 -16.81
C ILE A 522 8.61 -6.84 -15.38
N SER A 523 8.67 -8.16 -15.22
CA SER A 523 8.64 -8.78 -13.89
C SER A 523 9.89 -8.41 -13.08
N ASN A 524 11.06 -8.34 -13.70
CA ASN A 524 12.31 -7.90 -13.05
C ASN A 524 12.28 -6.42 -12.68
N PHE A 525 11.56 -5.58 -13.43
CA PHE A 525 11.32 -4.19 -13.07
C PHE A 525 10.52 -4.06 -11.75
N GLY A 526 9.67 -5.06 -11.45
CA GLY A 526 8.95 -5.17 -10.19
C GLY A 526 7.45 -5.30 -10.30
N LEU A 527 6.86 -5.34 -11.50
CA LEU A 527 5.45 -5.72 -11.64
C LEU A 527 5.29 -7.22 -11.34
N PRO A 528 4.16 -7.67 -10.79
CA PRO A 528 3.98 -9.07 -10.39
C PRO A 528 4.01 -10.05 -11.56
N MET A 529 3.70 -9.57 -12.76
CA MET A 529 3.73 -10.33 -14.01
C MET A 529 3.91 -9.40 -15.21
N GLY A 530 4.39 -9.94 -16.32
CA GLY A 530 4.51 -9.21 -17.56
C GLY A 530 3.17 -9.05 -18.30
N PRO A 531 3.16 -8.27 -19.39
CA PRO A 531 1.91 -7.91 -20.09
C PRO A 531 1.19 -9.11 -20.73
N PHE A 532 1.90 -10.11 -21.18
CA PHE A 532 1.29 -11.27 -21.83
C PHE A 532 0.71 -12.26 -20.82
N GLN A 533 1.39 -12.49 -19.70
CA GLN A 533 0.82 -13.25 -18.59
C GLN A 533 -0.39 -12.54 -17.97
N LEU A 534 -0.37 -11.22 -17.88
CA LEU A 534 -1.51 -10.41 -17.43
C LEU A 534 -2.71 -10.58 -18.38
N GLN A 535 -2.45 -10.56 -19.68
CA GLN A 535 -3.50 -10.76 -20.71
C GLN A 535 -4.11 -12.15 -20.65
N ASP A 536 -3.31 -13.19 -20.42
CA ASP A 536 -3.80 -14.56 -20.18
C ASP A 536 -4.70 -14.63 -18.94
N LEU A 537 -4.35 -13.90 -17.87
CA LEU A 537 -5.11 -13.89 -16.62
C LEU A 537 -6.44 -13.15 -16.75
N ALA A 538 -6.45 -12.01 -17.45
CA ALA A 538 -7.66 -11.22 -17.68
C ALA A 538 -8.66 -11.90 -18.63
N GLY A 539 -8.15 -12.71 -19.54
CA GLY A 539 -8.90 -13.38 -20.59
C GLY A 539 -9.04 -12.54 -21.86
N TYR A 540 -9.03 -13.21 -22.98
CA TYR A 540 -8.94 -12.55 -24.30
C TYR A 540 -10.22 -11.82 -24.71
N GLY A 541 -11.39 -12.28 -24.23
CA GLY A 541 -12.65 -11.57 -24.46
C GLY A 541 -12.65 -10.18 -23.84
N VAL A 542 -12.14 -10.04 -22.62
CA VAL A 542 -11.96 -8.74 -21.95
C VAL A 542 -10.94 -7.88 -22.69
N ALA A 543 -9.81 -8.46 -23.10
CA ALA A 543 -8.77 -7.74 -23.83
C ALA A 543 -9.32 -7.15 -25.15
N LEU A 544 -10.11 -7.91 -25.90
CA LEU A 544 -10.73 -7.46 -27.15
C LEU A 544 -11.78 -6.35 -26.92
N ALA A 545 -12.64 -6.52 -25.91
CA ALA A 545 -13.65 -5.53 -25.57
C ALA A 545 -13.02 -4.18 -25.17
N VAL A 546 -12.03 -4.21 -24.29
CA VAL A 546 -11.28 -3.02 -23.85
C VAL A 546 -10.54 -2.38 -25.03
N SER A 547 -9.88 -3.17 -25.87
CA SER A 547 -9.18 -2.67 -27.06
C SER A 547 -10.12 -1.93 -28.02
N LYS A 548 -11.32 -2.47 -28.24
CA LYS A 548 -12.35 -1.84 -29.07
C LYS A 548 -12.82 -0.50 -28.50
N GLU A 549 -13.05 -0.44 -27.20
CA GLU A 549 -13.49 0.78 -26.50
C GLU A 549 -12.44 1.89 -26.60
N PHE A 550 -11.18 1.56 -26.32
CA PHE A 550 -10.09 2.53 -26.41
C PHE A 550 -9.79 2.96 -27.86
N ALA A 551 -9.92 2.05 -28.83
CA ALA A 551 -9.77 2.41 -30.25
C ALA A 551 -10.87 3.36 -30.73
N SER A 552 -12.08 3.26 -30.17
CA SER A 552 -13.18 4.19 -30.43
C SER A 552 -12.94 5.56 -29.77
N SER A 553 -12.50 5.56 -28.51
CA SER A 553 -12.31 6.78 -27.72
C SER A 553 -11.03 7.54 -28.08
N PHE A 554 -9.98 6.84 -28.47
CA PHE A 554 -8.64 7.40 -28.73
C PHE A 554 -8.05 6.86 -30.05
N PRO A 555 -8.73 7.09 -31.21
CA PRO A 555 -8.31 6.53 -32.49
C PRO A 555 -6.95 7.08 -32.98
N ASP A 556 -6.57 8.29 -32.51
CA ASP A 556 -5.35 9.00 -32.84
C ASP A 556 -4.08 8.39 -32.27
N ARG A 557 -4.20 7.52 -31.26
CA ARG A 557 -3.05 6.95 -30.51
C ARG A 557 -3.23 5.51 -30.08
N THR A 558 -4.06 4.75 -30.76
CA THR A 558 -4.31 3.34 -30.46
C THR A 558 -3.67 2.45 -31.52
N PHE A 559 -2.83 1.50 -31.10
CA PHE A 559 -2.26 0.47 -31.96
C PHE A 559 -3.21 -0.74 -32.01
N LYS A 560 -3.53 -1.21 -33.20
CA LYS A 560 -4.37 -2.40 -33.42
C LYS A 560 -3.49 -3.61 -33.73
N SER A 561 -3.44 -4.56 -32.81
CA SER A 561 -2.74 -5.82 -32.99
C SER A 561 -3.71 -6.95 -33.34
N PRO A 562 -3.45 -7.78 -34.35
CA PRO A 562 -4.28 -8.93 -34.68
C PRO A 562 -4.04 -10.13 -33.75
N LEU A 563 -3.04 -10.06 -32.88
CA LEU A 563 -2.53 -11.22 -32.14
C LEU A 563 -3.58 -11.87 -31.23
N VAL A 564 -4.37 -11.09 -30.49
CA VAL A 564 -5.39 -11.65 -29.57
C VAL A 564 -6.51 -12.34 -30.36
N GLU A 565 -6.94 -11.77 -31.47
CA GLU A 565 -7.94 -12.39 -32.37
C GLU A 565 -7.41 -13.71 -32.95
N LEU A 566 -6.15 -13.76 -33.34
CA LEU A 566 -5.51 -14.98 -33.82
C LEU A 566 -5.41 -16.05 -32.71
N LEU A 567 -5.12 -15.67 -31.47
CA LEU A 567 -5.11 -16.59 -30.33
C LEU A 567 -6.50 -17.21 -30.12
N VAL A 568 -7.53 -16.39 -30.10
CA VAL A 568 -8.92 -16.86 -29.97
C VAL A 568 -9.30 -17.79 -31.11
N LYS A 569 -8.98 -17.43 -32.35
CA LYS A 569 -9.23 -18.26 -33.53
C LYS A 569 -8.55 -19.63 -33.45
N ASN A 570 -7.42 -19.72 -32.77
CA ASN A 570 -6.67 -20.96 -32.53
C ASN A 570 -7.06 -21.66 -31.21
N GLY A 571 -8.22 -21.36 -30.66
CA GLY A 571 -8.78 -22.05 -29.49
C GLY A 571 -8.10 -21.72 -28.17
N ARG A 572 -7.37 -20.59 -28.08
CA ARG A 572 -6.69 -20.12 -26.87
C ARG A 572 -7.57 -19.10 -26.17
N ASN A 573 -7.66 -19.18 -24.84
CA ASN A 573 -8.39 -18.21 -24.01
C ASN A 573 -7.66 -17.95 -22.68
N GLY A 574 -6.34 -18.00 -22.70
CA GLY A 574 -5.51 -17.76 -21.53
C GLY A 574 -5.77 -18.76 -20.41
N LYS A 575 -5.81 -18.27 -19.19
CA LYS A 575 -6.06 -19.08 -18.00
C LYS A 575 -7.45 -19.73 -18.00
N ASN A 576 -8.46 -19.16 -18.67
CA ASN A 576 -9.82 -19.64 -18.67
C ASN A 576 -9.97 -21.06 -19.25
N ASN A 577 -9.12 -21.43 -20.21
CA ASN A 577 -9.09 -22.80 -20.77
C ASN A 577 -7.70 -23.46 -20.65
N GLY A 578 -6.81 -22.87 -19.84
CA GLY A 578 -5.47 -23.41 -19.59
C GLY A 578 -4.45 -23.16 -20.70
N LYS A 579 -4.83 -22.48 -21.80
CA LYS A 579 -3.98 -22.27 -23.00
C LYS A 579 -3.94 -20.78 -23.38
N GLY A 580 -2.82 -20.14 -23.10
CA GLY A 580 -2.54 -18.76 -23.48
C GLY A 580 -1.17 -18.63 -24.12
N TYR A 581 -0.45 -17.57 -23.82
CA TYR A 581 1.00 -17.50 -24.04
C TYR A 581 1.72 -18.50 -23.14
N TYR A 582 1.05 -18.84 -22.02
CA TYR A 582 1.52 -19.81 -21.02
C TYR A 582 0.51 -20.96 -20.91
N THR A 583 0.98 -22.10 -20.41
CA THR A 583 0.12 -23.20 -19.97
C THR A 583 -0.19 -23.04 -18.48
N TYR A 584 -1.43 -23.35 -18.10
CA TYR A 584 -1.94 -23.23 -16.73
C TYR A 584 -2.45 -24.58 -16.24
N GLU A 585 -1.67 -25.23 -15.38
CA GLU A 585 -2.03 -26.46 -14.71
C GLU A 585 -2.39 -26.18 -13.26
N LYS A 586 -3.41 -26.86 -12.72
CA LYS A 586 -3.84 -26.68 -11.33
C LYS A 586 -2.68 -27.01 -10.37
N GLY A 587 -2.34 -26.07 -9.48
CA GLY A 587 -1.27 -26.25 -8.49
C GLY A 587 0.15 -26.00 -9.01
N SER A 588 0.33 -25.68 -10.30
CA SER A 588 1.64 -25.39 -10.90
C SER A 588 1.78 -23.89 -11.25
N LYS A 589 3.04 -23.42 -11.31
CA LYS A 589 3.32 -22.09 -11.85
C LYS A 589 3.09 -22.10 -13.38
N PRO A 590 2.62 -20.98 -13.97
CA PRO A 590 2.52 -20.85 -15.42
C PRO A 590 3.85 -21.15 -16.09
N LYS A 591 3.82 -21.91 -17.19
CA LYS A 591 5.01 -22.25 -17.99
C LYS A 591 4.84 -21.69 -19.42
N PRO A 592 5.91 -21.14 -20.04
CA PRO A 592 5.88 -20.72 -21.41
C PRO A 592 5.37 -21.82 -22.34
N ASP A 593 4.41 -21.49 -23.21
CA ASP A 593 3.87 -22.44 -24.21
C ASP A 593 4.43 -22.12 -25.59
N LEU A 594 5.44 -22.87 -26.01
CA LEU A 594 6.09 -22.65 -27.30
C LEU A 594 5.18 -22.89 -28.50
N SER A 595 4.04 -23.56 -28.31
CA SER A 595 3.06 -23.76 -29.38
C SER A 595 2.31 -22.47 -29.76
N VAL A 596 2.52 -21.37 -29.04
CA VAL A 596 2.02 -20.03 -29.40
C VAL A 596 2.84 -19.38 -30.52
N LEU A 597 4.09 -19.78 -30.71
CA LEU A 597 5.03 -19.12 -31.63
C LEU A 597 4.54 -19.06 -33.08
N PRO A 598 3.95 -20.10 -33.67
CA PRO A 598 3.38 -20.02 -35.03
C PRO A 598 2.29 -18.95 -35.16
N ILE A 599 1.49 -18.75 -34.13
CA ILE A 599 0.44 -17.72 -34.09
C ILE A 599 1.06 -16.32 -34.03
N ILE A 600 2.13 -16.14 -33.26
CA ILE A 600 2.88 -14.90 -33.20
C ILE A 600 3.53 -14.60 -34.56
N GLU A 601 4.10 -15.59 -35.21
CA GLU A 601 4.70 -15.41 -36.57
C GLU A 601 3.61 -14.98 -37.58
N GLU A 602 2.40 -15.51 -37.51
CA GLU A 602 1.29 -15.07 -38.37
C GLU A 602 0.93 -13.60 -38.06
N SER A 603 0.87 -13.20 -36.79
CA SER A 603 0.67 -11.79 -36.42
C SER A 603 1.76 -10.88 -36.97
N ARG A 604 3.03 -11.30 -36.89
CA ARG A 604 4.18 -10.59 -37.48
C ARG A 604 4.07 -10.43 -39.00
N ARG A 605 3.64 -11.50 -39.66
CA ARG A 605 3.42 -11.47 -41.09
C ARG A 605 2.30 -10.48 -41.49
N ILE A 606 1.19 -10.47 -40.78
CA ILE A 606 0.05 -9.57 -41.03
C ILE A 606 0.45 -8.10 -40.79
N THR A 607 1.11 -7.81 -39.69
CA THR A 607 1.48 -6.44 -39.31
C THR A 607 2.68 -5.91 -40.10
N ASN A 608 3.56 -6.78 -40.58
CA ASN A 608 4.76 -6.45 -41.34
C ASN A 608 5.63 -5.36 -40.68
N MET A 609 5.78 -5.46 -39.36
CA MET A 609 6.47 -4.41 -38.54
C MET A 609 7.97 -4.70 -38.34
N MET A 610 8.49 -5.85 -38.73
CA MET A 610 9.90 -6.18 -38.55
C MET A 610 10.77 -5.34 -39.48
N PRO A 611 11.78 -4.57 -38.98
CA PRO A 611 12.62 -3.73 -39.79
C PRO A 611 13.42 -4.54 -40.80
N GLY A 612 13.20 -4.28 -42.10
CA GLY A 612 13.89 -5.04 -43.18
C GLY A 612 13.62 -6.54 -43.14
N GLY A 613 12.47 -6.97 -42.57
CA GLY A 613 12.10 -8.37 -42.40
C GLY A 613 12.89 -9.12 -41.33
N LYS A 614 13.67 -8.42 -40.49
CA LYS A 614 14.45 -8.99 -39.39
C LYS A 614 13.91 -8.54 -38.03
N PRO A 615 14.04 -9.38 -36.98
CA PRO A 615 13.66 -8.98 -35.65
C PRO A 615 14.34 -7.67 -35.21
N LEU A 616 13.59 -6.82 -34.56
CA LEU A 616 14.06 -5.56 -33.98
C LEU A 616 15.18 -5.85 -32.95
N SER A 617 16.33 -5.21 -33.10
CA SER A 617 17.41 -5.27 -32.12
C SER A 617 17.20 -4.16 -31.07
N VAL A 618 16.86 -4.55 -29.85
CA VAL A 618 16.63 -3.66 -28.73
C VAL A 618 17.25 -4.20 -27.45
N THR A 619 17.73 -3.29 -26.62
CA THR A 619 18.21 -3.60 -25.26
C THR A 619 17.03 -3.85 -24.31
N ASP A 620 17.30 -4.47 -23.18
CA ASP A 620 16.28 -4.69 -22.13
C ASP A 620 15.74 -3.36 -21.58
N GLN A 621 16.58 -2.33 -21.49
CA GLN A 621 16.16 -0.98 -21.10
C GLN A 621 15.21 -0.36 -22.14
N GLU A 622 15.50 -0.49 -23.42
CA GLU A 622 14.61 0.02 -24.48
C GLU A 622 13.26 -0.73 -24.51
N ILE A 623 13.24 -2.03 -24.23
CA ILE A 623 12.00 -2.80 -24.10
C ILE A 623 11.15 -2.21 -22.97
N LEU A 624 11.75 -1.98 -21.79
CA LEU A 624 11.08 -1.38 -20.66
C LEU A 624 10.50 0.00 -21.00
N GLU A 625 11.28 0.84 -21.66
CA GLU A 625 10.90 2.20 -22.05
C GLU A 625 9.78 2.21 -23.09
N ILE A 626 9.84 1.35 -24.13
CA ILE A 626 8.78 1.22 -25.15
C ILE A 626 7.43 0.84 -24.53
N ILE A 627 7.43 0.10 -23.45
CA ILE A 627 6.21 -0.30 -22.74
C ILE A 627 5.73 0.79 -21.77
N LEU A 628 6.62 1.38 -20.97
CA LEU A 628 6.25 2.26 -19.89
C LEU A 628 6.16 3.75 -20.26
N PHE A 629 6.93 4.24 -21.23
CA PHE A 629 6.88 5.65 -21.63
C PHE A 629 5.54 6.05 -22.28
N PRO A 630 4.88 5.19 -23.09
CA PRO A 630 3.50 5.47 -23.51
C PRO A 630 2.51 5.54 -22.35
N VAL A 631 2.69 4.75 -21.27
CA VAL A 631 1.91 4.84 -20.04
C VAL A 631 2.12 6.20 -19.37
N VAL A 632 3.37 6.64 -19.23
CA VAL A 632 3.69 7.98 -18.72
C VAL A 632 3.07 9.07 -19.59
N ASN A 633 3.11 8.91 -20.91
CA ASN A 633 2.54 9.87 -21.84
C ASN A 633 1.01 10.00 -21.68
N GLU A 634 0.31 8.89 -21.46
CA GLU A 634 -1.12 8.93 -21.17
C GLU A 634 -1.41 9.49 -19.77
N ALA A 635 -0.57 9.19 -18.78
CA ALA A 635 -0.61 9.83 -17.46
C ALA A 635 -0.49 11.36 -17.57
N CYS A 636 0.38 11.86 -18.45
CA CYS A 636 0.50 13.31 -18.73
C CYS A 636 -0.79 13.90 -19.29
N ARG A 637 -1.52 13.19 -20.15
CA ARG A 637 -2.84 13.65 -20.66
C ARG A 637 -3.88 13.67 -19.54
N ILE A 638 -3.90 12.66 -18.68
CA ILE A 638 -4.77 12.61 -17.50
C ILE A 638 -4.53 13.80 -16.58
N LEU A 639 -3.26 14.19 -16.38
CA LEU A 639 -2.89 15.38 -15.60
C LEU A 639 -3.32 16.69 -16.29
N ASP A 640 -3.09 16.82 -17.60
CA ASP A 640 -3.46 18.01 -18.38
C ASP A 640 -4.98 18.23 -18.41
N GLU A 641 -5.75 17.16 -18.49
CA GLU A 641 -7.22 17.18 -18.51
C GLU A 641 -7.84 17.34 -17.11
N GLY A 642 -7.05 17.28 -16.04
CA GLY A 642 -7.54 17.39 -14.67
C GLY A 642 -8.41 16.22 -14.21
N VAL A 643 -8.22 15.03 -14.78
CA VAL A 643 -8.95 13.80 -14.38
C VAL A 643 -8.60 13.42 -12.96
N VAL A 644 -7.36 13.64 -12.53
CA VAL A 644 -6.92 13.48 -11.13
C VAL A 644 -6.69 14.85 -10.48
N ILE A 645 -6.85 14.92 -9.18
CA ILE A 645 -6.65 16.15 -8.40
C ILE A 645 -5.17 16.49 -8.30
N ARG A 646 -4.33 15.48 -8.08
CA ARG A 646 -2.87 15.59 -7.88
C ARG A 646 -2.15 14.51 -8.67
N ALA A 647 -0.93 14.77 -9.06
CA ALA A 647 -0.04 13.74 -9.63
C ALA A 647 0.15 12.55 -8.68
N ALA A 648 0.28 12.81 -7.38
CA ALA A 648 0.38 11.78 -6.35
C ALA A 648 -0.85 10.85 -6.27
N ASP A 649 -2.05 11.32 -6.61
CA ASP A 649 -3.24 10.48 -6.67
C ASP A 649 -3.12 9.43 -7.78
N LEU A 650 -2.51 9.79 -8.92
CA LEU A 650 -2.23 8.88 -10.02
C LEU A 650 -1.11 7.88 -9.66
N ASP A 651 -0.12 8.31 -8.87
CA ASP A 651 0.90 7.41 -8.31
C ASP A 651 0.25 6.32 -7.44
N ILE A 652 -0.62 6.72 -6.51
CA ILE A 652 -1.35 5.76 -5.66
C ILE A 652 -2.26 4.86 -6.48
N ALA A 653 -2.97 5.41 -7.46
CA ALA A 653 -3.82 4.64 -8.36
C ALA A 653 -3.00 3.57 -9.12
N SER A 654 -1.81 3.93 -9.62
CA SER A 654 -0.92 2.99 -10.31
C SER A 654 -0.37 1.89 -9.39
N VAL A 655 0.04 2.25 -8.17
CA VAL A 655 0.58 1.29 -7.19
C VAL A 655 -0.50 0.33 -6.71
N LEU A 656 -1.67 0.82 -6.35
CA LEU A 656 -2.72 0.02 -5.73
C LEU A 656 -3.67 -0.65 -6.73
N GLY A 657 -3.85 -0.07 -7.92
CA GLY A 657 -4.72 -0.60 -8.97
C GLY A 657 -4.01 -1.54 -9.95
N MET A 658 -2.79 -1.19 -10.35
CA MET A 658 -2.02 -1.95 -11.35
C MET A 658 -0.77 -2.64 -10.79
N SER A 659 -0.58 -2.58 -9.47
CA SER A 659 0.59 -3.17 -8.80
C SER A 659 1.92 -2.61 -9.31
N PHE A 660 1.93 -1.34 -9.72
CA PHE A 660 3.19 -0.64 -10.01
C PHE A 660 4.07 -0.66 -8.76
N PRO A 661 5.39 -0.91 -8.86
CA PRO A 661 6.23 -1.11 -7.69
C PRO A 661 6.21 0.10 -6.75
N SER A 662 5.75 -0.07 -5.52
CA SER A 662 5.65 1.00 -4.51
C SER A 662 7.01 1.64 -4.17
N TYR A 663 8.09 0.84 -4.21
CA TYR A 663 9.44 1.33 -3.99
C TYR A 663 9.97 2.21 -5.13
N ARG A 664 9.24 2.31 -6.24
CA ARG A 664 9.48 3.28 -7.32
C ARG A 664 8.59 4.52 -7.24
N GLY A 665 7.70 4.59 -6.24
CA GLY A 665 6.90 5.77 -5.91
C GLY A 665 5.61 5.96 -6.72
N GLY A 666 5.35 5.15 -7.74
CA GLY A 666 4.25 5.31 -8.68
C GLY A 666 4.72 5.83 -10.04
N ILE A 667 3.80 5.85 -11.01
CA ILE A 667 4.14 6.08 -12.42
C ILE A 667 4.64 7.50 -12.71
N VAL A 668 4.09 8.52 -12.07
CA VAL A 668 4.49 9.93 -12.27
C VAL A 668 5.79 10.21 -11.51
N PHE A 669 5.88 9.76 -10.25
CA PHE A 669 7.09 9.91 -9.45
C PHE A 669 8.30 9.23 -10.10
N TRP A 670 8.11 8.00 -10.58
CA TRP A 670 9.14 7.28 -11.33
C TRP A 670 9.55 8.02 -12.61
N ALA A 671 8.59 8.55 -13.34
CA ALA A 671 8.87 9.32 -14.55
C ALA A 671 9.66 10.61 -14.27
N ASP A 672 9.40 11.27 -13.15
CA ASP A 672 10.18 12.43 -12.70
C ASP A 672 11.64 12.07 -12.37
N LEU A 673 11.88 10.88 -11.77
CA LEU A 673 13.24 10.36 -11.54
C LEU A 673 13.96 10.00 -12.83
N VAL A 674 13.27 9.41 -13.80
CA VAL A 674 13.82 9.12 -15.14
C VAL A 674 14.15 10.40 -15.91
N GLY A 675 13.34 11.43 -15.73
CA GLY A 675 13.47 12.76 -16.32
C GLY A 675 12.55 13.00 -17.52
N PRO A 676 11.62 13.97 -17.41
CA PRO A 676 10.67 14.30 -18.49
C PRO A 676 11.32 14.60 -19.84
N LYS A 677 12.49 15.21 -19.83
CA LYS A 677 13.25 15.52 -21.06
C LYS A 677 13.71 14.26 -21.81
N HIS A 678 14.20 13.25 -21.08
CA HIS A 678 14.58 11.97 -21.67
C HIS A 678 13.36 11.24 -22.24
N ILE A 679 12.27 11.17 -21.48
CA ILE A 679 11.03 10.53 -21.91
C ILE A 679 10.49 11.18 -23.18
N TYR A 680 10.43 12.52 -23.21
CA TYR A 680 9.99 13.28 -24.37
C TYR A 680 10.84 12.99 -25.62
N ALA A 681 12.16 13.09 -25.50
CA ALA A 681 13.09 12.87 -26.61
C ALA A 681 12.96 11.45 -27.17
N THR A 682 12.82 10.47 -26.30
CA THR A 682 12.66 9.05 -26.67
C THR A 682 11.34 8.81 -27.39
N LEU A 683 10.23 9.29 -26.84
CA LEU A 683 8.91 9.18 -27.49
C LEU A 683 8.87 9.89 -28.83
N LYS A 684 9.47 11.08 -28.94
CA LYS A 684 9.55 11.82 -30.21
C LYS A 684 10.32 11.05 -31.27
N LYS A 685 11.45 10.43 -30.90
CA LYS A 685 12.22 9.55 -31.77
C LYS A 685 11.37 8.38 -32.28
N TRP A 686 10.66 7.69 -31.37
CA TRP A 686 9.84 6.53 -31.75
C TRP A 686 8.57 6.91 -32.50
N SER A 687 8.00 8.09 -32.26
CA SER A 687 6.88 8.58 -33.06
C SER A 687 7.24 8.71 -34.54
N GLY A 688 8.48 9.10 -34.84
CA GLY A 688 8.98 9.15 -36.22
C GLY A 688 9.16 7.78 -36.89
N VAL A 689 9.27 6.71 -36.11
CA VAL A 689 9.50 5.34 -36.60
C VAL A 689 8.23 4.48 -36.56
N TYR A 690 7.46 4.57 -35.48
CA TYR A 690 6.33 3.68 -35.20
C TYR A 690 4.98 4.41 -35.25
N GLY A 691 4.95 5.73 -35.52
CA GLY A 691 3.73 6.51 -35.68
C GLY A 691 3.15 7.11 -34.42
N ASP A 692 1.89 7.54 -34.50
CA ASP A 692 1.22 8.42 -33.53
C ASP A 692 1.01 7.77 -32.15
N PHE A 693 1.08 6.47 -32.00
CA PHE A 693 1.04 5.80 -30.70
C PHE A 693 2.09 6.36 -29.74
N PHE A 694 3.28 6.71 -30.23
CA PHE A 694 4.37 7.29 -29.44
C PHE A 694 4.40 8.82 -29.43
N LYS A 695 3.46 9.48 -30.10
CA LYS A 695 3.46 10.96 -30.18
C LYS A 695 3.38 11.60 -28.79
N PRO A 696 4.38 12.41 -28.39
CA PRO A 696 4.37 13.05 -27.08
C PRO A 696 3.15 13.95 -26.89
N SER A 697 2.58 13.92 -25.70
CA SER A 697 1.53 14.84 -25.29
C SER A 697 2.08 16.27 -25.12
N ARG A 698 1.22 17.27 -25.31
CA ARG A 698 1.57 18.68 -25.11
C ARG A 698 2.09 18.93 -23.68
N PHE A 699 1.47 18.32 -22.69
CA PHE A 699 1.87 18.45 -21.29
C PHE A 699 3.32 17.96 -21.06
N LEU A 700 3.67 16.79 -21.59
CA LEU A 700 5.02 16.25 -21.49
C LEU A 700 6.03 17.13 -22.20
N GLU A 701 5.71 17.61 -23.43
CA GLU A 701 6.57 18.51 -24.20
C GLU A 701 6.84 19.82 -23.42
N GLU A 702 5.80 20.43 -22.87
CA GLU A 702 5.93 21.68 -22.09
C GLU A 702 6.85 21.48 -20.86
N ARG A 703 6.65 20.38 -20.11
CA ARG A 703 7.49 20.06 -18.94
C ARG A 703 8.93 19.78 -19.33
N ALA A 704 9.14 19.02 -20.39
CA ALA A 704 10.49 18.72 -20.90
C ALA A 704 11.24 19.97 -21.35
N MET A 705 10.56 20.88 -22.07
CA MET A 705 11.16 22.13 -22.56
C MET A 705 11.47 23.13 -21.44
N LYS A 706 10.61 23.19 -20.40
CA LYS A 706 10.80 24.09 -19.26
C LYS A 706 11.69 23.50 -18.17
N GLY A 707 12.13 22.24 -18.28
CA GLY A 707 12.90 21.55 -17.25
C GLY A 707 12.10 21.34 -15.94
N LEU A 708 10.77 21.21 -16.04
CA LEU A 708 9.90 21.02 -14.89
C LEU A 708 9.55 19.54 -14.70
N PRO A 709 9.36 19.06 -13.45
CA PRO A 709 8.84 17.73 -13.21
C PRO A 709 7.36 17.64 -13.63
N LEU A 710 6.90 16.43 -13.96
CA LEU A 710 5.50 16.15 -14.31
C LEU A 710 4.56 16.43 -13.12
N SER A 711 5.06 16.22 -11.91
CA SER A 711 4.33 16.45 -10.66
C SER A 711 4.16 17.94 -10.30
N ALA A 712 4.88 18.86 -10.95
CA ALA A 712 4.75 20.28 -10.67
C ALA A 712 3.32 20.79 -11.00
N PRO A 713 2.73 21.68 -10.19
CA PRO A 713 1.42 22.26 -10.47
C PRO A 713 1.37 22.91 -11.87
N ALA A 714 0.19 22.89 -12.51
CA ALA A 714 0.01 23.58 -13.78
C ALA A 714 0.25 25.10 -13.60
N SER A 715 1.04 25.72 -14.49
CA SER A 715 1.24 27.15 -14.45
C SER A 715 -0.09 27.86 -14.72
N SER A 716 -0.38 28.93 -13.98
CA SER A 716 -1.63 29.69 -13.97
C SER A 716 -2.01 30.40 -15.27
N SER A 717 -1.44 30.02 -16.41
CA SER A 717 -1.61 30.70 -17.71
C SER A 717 -2.47 29.99 -18.76
N SER A 718 -3.11 28.84 -18.43
CA SER A 718 -4.13 28.26 -19.32
C SER A 718 -5.52 28.44 -18.72
N SER A 719 -6.27 29.36 -19.28
CA SER A 719 -7.66 29.64 -18.99
C SER A 719 -8.57 28.48 -19.43
N ARG A 720 -8.57 27.38 -18.70
CA ARG A 720 -9.66 26.37 -18.62
C ARG A 720 -9.43 25.48 -17.42
N SER A 721 -10.03 25.84 -16.34
CA SER A 721 -10.15 25.26 -14.99
C SER A 721 -9.40 26.04 -13.90
N ARG A 722 -9.97 27.19 -13.52
CA ARG A 722 -9.72 27.82 -12.22
C ARG A 722 -10.35 26.97 -11.12
N ILE A 723 -9.71 25.90 -10.74
CA ILE A 723 -9.92 25.23 -9.45
C ILE A 723 -8.60 24.57 -9.11
N ILE A 724 -7.70 25.27 -8.49
CA ILE A 724 -6.61 24.84 -7.62
C ILE A 724 -5.58 25.98 -7.63
N SER A 725 -5.67 26.89 -6.72
CA SER A 725 -4.55 27.68 -6.24
C SER A 725 -4.56 27.61 -4.73
N GLU A 726 -3.39 27.31 -4.19
CA GLU A 726 -2.98 27.23 -2.80
C GLU A 726 -2.94 25.80 -2.26
N ALA A 727 -1.71 25.27 -2.20
CA ALA A 727 -1.38 24.16 -1.34
C ALA A 727 -1.55 24.61 0.12
N PRO A 728 -2.46 24.02 0.90
CA PRO A 728 -2.51 24.29 2.32
C PRO A 728 -1.25 23.73 2.99
N GLN A 729 -0.65 24.50 3.87
CA GLN A 729 0.33 24.02 4.83
C GLN A 729 -0.23 22.78 5.53
N ILE A 730 0.60 21.75 5.63
CA ILE A 730 0.24 20.43 6.15
C ILE A 730 -0.17 20.56 7.61
N GLU A 731 -1.46 20.54 7.89
CA GLU A 731 -1.97 20.32 9.25
C GLU A 731 -1.86 18.82 9.59
N ILE A 732 -1.31 18.59 10.77
CA ILE A 732 -1.02 17.27 11.35
C ILE A 732 -2.29 16.43 11.48
N PHE A 733 -2.26 15.24 10.91
CA PHE A 733 -3.38 14.29 10.89
C PHE A 733 -3.77 13.75 12.26
N LYS A 734 -5.07 13.73 12.51
CA LYS A 734 -5.72 13.14 13.70
C LYS A 734 -6.35 11.78 13.37
N GLU A 735 -5.68 10.83 12.72
CA GLU A 735 -6.25 9.48 12.53
C GLU A 735 -5.18 8.39 12.44
N GLU A 736 -5.53 7.17 12.83
CA GLU A 736 -4.66 6.02 13.06
C GLU A 736 -3.78 5.63 11.86
N PRO A 737 -2.45 5.58 12.00
CA PRO A 737 -1.54 5.56 10.85
C PRO A 737 -1.10 4.20 10.31
N LEU A 738 -1.35 3.07 10.92
CA LEU A 738 -0.46 1.92 10.66
C LEU A 738 -1.10 0.60 10.22
N PHE A 739 -2.42 0.49 10.17
CA PHE A 739 -3.08 -0.80 9.87
C PHE A 739 -3.07 -1.22 8.38
N LEU A 740 -2.80 -0.31 7.45
CA LEU A 740 -2.93 -0.59 6.01
C LEU A 740 -1.68 -1.21 5.36
N TYR A 741 -0.49 -0.93 5.90
CA TYR A 741 0.76 -1.43 5.31
C TYR A 741 0.99 -2.94 5.48
N SER A 742 0.41 -3.56 6.51
CA SER A 742 0.57 -5.01 6.74
C SER A 742 -0.12 -5.90 5.70
N LYS A 743 -0.94 -5.34 4.81
CA LYS A 743 -1.69 -6.12 3.80
C LYS A 743 -0.97 -6.28 2.47
N MET A 744 -0.15 -5.32 2.05
CA MET A 744 0.54 -5.42 0.76
C MET A 744 1.68 -6.45 0.74
N SER A 745 2.31 -6.71 1.89
CA SER A 745 3.36 -7.73 2.01
C SER A 745 2.82 -9.14 2.28
N LYS A 746 1.50 -9.29 2.57
CA LYS A 746 0.92 -10.58 3.03
C LYS A 746 0.69 -11.61 1.93
N GLU A 747 0.65 -11.25 0.68
CA GLU A 747 0.42 -12.25 -0.39
C GLU A 747 1.68 -13.00 -0.82
N ARG A 748 2.87 -12.56 -0.41
CA ARG A 748 4.15 -13.18 -0.78
C ARG A 748 4.97 -13.77 0.38
N ALA A 749 4.56 -13.56 1.64
CA ALA A 749 5.27 -14.08 2.79
C ALA A 749 4.60 -15.36 3.32
N GLN A 750 5.06 -16.52 2.89
CA GLN A 750 4.99 -17.70 3.72
C GLN A 750 5.83 -17.46 4.99
N PRO A 751 5.45 -18.01 6.16
CA PRO A 751 6.24 -17.88 7.38
C PRO A 751 7.68 -18.34 7.12
N ILE A 752 8.63 -17.55 7.62
CA ILE A 752 10.06 -17.80 7.44
C ILE A 752 10.50 -19.12 8.10
N PHE A 753 9.66 -19.63 9.01
CA PHE A 753 9.91 -20.86 9.77
C PHE A 753 8.58 -21.60 10.03
N GLU A 754 8.28 -22.61 9.22
CA GLU A 754 7.37 -23.69 9.57
C GLU A 754 8.23 -24.95 9.78
N GLU A 755 8.10 -25.57 10.94
CA GLU A 755 8.63 -26.93 11.19
C GLU A 755 7.95 -27.90 10.21
N GLU A 756 8.75 -28.69 9.50
CA GLU A 756 8.28 -29.82 8.72
C GLU A 756 7.61 -30.85 9.66
N GLN A 757 6.30 -30.81 9.76
CA GLN A 757 5.50 -31.95 10.14
C GLN A 757 4.87 -32.54 8.89
N GLN A 758 5.32 -33.69 8.48
CA GLN A 758 4.72 -34.51 7.42
C GLN A 758 3.25 -34.80 7.77
N PRO A 759 2.30 -34.62 6.85
CA PRO A 759 0.98 -35.19 7.02
C PRO A 759 0.94 -36.59 6.41
N ALA A 760 0.45 -37.52 7.21
CA ALA A 760 -0.03 -38.83 6.76
C ALA A 760 -1.14 -38.61 5.72
N ALA A 761 -1.09 -39.45 4.69
CA ALA A 761 -2.07 -39.54 3.63
C ALA A 761 -3.43 -39.99 4.18
N GLU A 762 -4.50 -39.31 3.73
CA GLU A 762 -5.77 -39.99 3.44
C GLU A 762 -6.64 -39.21 2.44
N HIS A 763 -7.22 -39.98 1.56
CA HIS A 763 -8.05 -39.67 0.42
C HIS A 763 -9.24 -38.77 0.73
N CYS A 764 -9.63 -37.89 -0.21
CA CYS A 764 -10.98 -37.94 -0.74
C CYS A 764 -11.12 -37.20 -2.08
N ASP A 765 -11.70 -37.92 -2.99
CA ASP A 765 -12.06 -37.56 -4.35
C ASP A 765 -13.16 -36.49 -4.47
N SER A 766 -13.15 -35.92 -5.65
CA SER A 766 -14.28 -35.45 -6.47
C SER A 766 -14.90 -34.07 -6.22
N TYR A 767 -14.95 -33.42 -7.32
CA TYR A 767 -15.91 -32.62 -8.08
C TYR A 767 -15.52 -31.18 -8.42
N CYS A 768 -15.28 -31.08 -9.73
CA CYS A 768 -15.48 -29.96 -10.68
C CYS A 768 -15.09 -28.55 -10.28
#